data_cc5d8e98ff3af955d0afdb1b74687109
#
_entry.id   cc5d8e98ff3af955d0afdb1b74687109
#
_cell.length_a   1.000
_cell.length_b   1.000
_cell.length_c   1.000
_cell.angle_alpha   90.00
_cell.angle_beta   90.00
_cell.angle_gamma   90.00
#
_symmetry.space_group_name_H-M   'P 1'
#
loop_
_entity.id
_entity.type
_entity.pdbx_description
1 polymer ?
#
loop_
_entity_poly.entity_id
_entity_poly.type
_entity_poly.pdbx_seq_one_letter_code
_entity_poly.pdbx_strand_id
1 'polypeptide(L)'
;MTQKGIFRNTIGALTLTLSMGIIAETAAYADEGMWLPSLISERIGDMQSKGFRLSAEDIYSVNQASLKDAVVLFGRGCTGEVISAEGLLLTNHHCGYGQIQKHSSVEHDYLRDGFWAMSREEELPNKGLSVSFLERMEDVTSVILEGYTPELTEAQRDSIVNVNSKQLIKEVTAEGKGLRATVESLYYGNQYFLFLYREYCDVRLVGAPPSSIGKFGGDTDNWMWPRHTGDFSIFRIYADKDNNPAEYSEDNVPYTPKRFFKISLGGVQEGDFTFVYGFPGRTQEYIMSEGVRYVSEISDPAKIALRTMRLDTQKKYMSESQKVRIQYSSKNAGVANAWKKWQGEMKGINRLGTVAAKQEYEKRFAKWAEGTEYSTILPRLDSLYGALEPYTFAREYYSETAASVELCSFAGSVAKKLAGGDNEGAAALSEAFYKDYYLPIDKGSFVATMGAFAKDVPEKFHPEYMKEELAKYGSVSNWADALFGESLFTDADKVAKLEAADTAAMYADPAVRFANEFRKWYASDVYPYEKRLNREITLLYRDYMRGQMEFEPKKAFFPDANLTLRVAYGSISGYSPADGTYYKPQSTLEGIMEKDNPEIFDYDIPQRLRDIYAAKDYGQWAITGDNGKKTVPVCFIATNHTSGGNSGSPVINKDGNLIGLNFDRVWEGTMSDIEFDPDYCRNISLDIRYVLFTIDKLACADHLLKEMVFVN
;
A
#
# COMPACT_ATOMS: atom_id res chain seq x y z
N MET A 1 48.69 -84.32 24.79
CA MET A 1 49.33 -84.45 23.46
C MET A 1 48.59 -83.44 22.58
N THR A 2 49.10 -82.28 22.44
CA THR A 2 49.78 -81.69 21.28
C THR A 2 48.92 -81.62 20.00
N GLN A 3 48.43 -80.46 19.59
CA GLN A 3 49.15 -79.71 18.59
C GLN A 3 48.50 -78.32 18.37
N LYS A 4 49.37 -77.35 18.25
CA LYS A 4 49.09 -75.97 17.89
C LYS A 4 48.78 -75.82 16.40
N GLY A 5 47.76 -75.07 16.01
CA GLY A 5 47.51 -74.65 14.67
C GLY A 5 47.47 -73.08 14.62
N ILE A 6 48.41 -72.53 13.89
CA ILE A 6 48.62 -71.11 13.69
C ILE A 6 47.59 -70.61 12.67
N PHE A 7 46.74 -69.64 13.06
CA PHE A 7 45.95 -68.90 12.12
C PHE A 7 46.62 -67.53 11.83
N ARG A 8 46.97 -67.32 10.57
CA ARG A 8 47.47 -66.07 10.00
C ARG A 8 46.26 -65.14 9.82
N ASN A 9 46.30 -64.00 10.49
CA ASN A 9 45.39 -62.91 10.25
C ASN A 9 45.75 -62.18 8.97
N THR A 10 44.84 -62.24 7.99
CA THR A 10 44.87 -61.37 6.83
C THR A 10 43.96 -60.16 7.15
N ILE A 11 44.55 -58.96 7.38
CA ILE A 11 43.84 -57.73 7.55
C ILE A 11 43.47 -57.27 6.12
N GLY A 12 42.18 -57.40 5.79
CA GLY A 12 41.62 -56.77 4.63
C GLY A 12 41.29 -55.30 4.97
N ALA A 13 42.04 -54.36 4.40
CA ALA A 13 41.75 -52.97 4.49
C ALA A 13 40.47 -52.65 3.67
N LEU A 14 39.37 -52.40 4.35
CA LEU A 14 38.15 -51.87 3.76
C LEU A 14 38.33 -50.35 3.62
N THR A 15 38.67 -49.91 2.42
CA THR A 15 38.69 -48.47 2.09
C THR A 15 37.25 -47.99 1.98
N LEU A 16 36.76 -47.36 3.05
CA LEU A 16 35.49 -46.63 3.02
C LEU A 16 35.74 -45.31 2.29
N THR A 17 35.42 -45.24 1.01
CA THR A 17 35.31 -43.99 0.26
C THR A 17 34.07 -43.24 0.77
N LEU A 18 34.28 -42.30 1.70
CA LEU A 18 33.30 -41.30 2.04
C LEU A 18 33.17 -40.41 0.82
N SER A 19 32.17 -40.65 -0.02
CA SER A 19 31.68 -39.63 -0.94
C SER A 19 31.03 -38.52 -0.11
N MET A 20 31.79 -37.45 0.21
CA MET A 20 31.22 -36.18 0.55
C MET A 20 30.44 -35.72 -0.68
N GLY A 21 29.16 -36.00 -0.70
CA GLY A 21 28.22 -35.27 -1.52
C GLY A 21 28.32 -33.82 -1.06
N ILE A 22 28.95 -33.02 -1.89
CA ILE A 22 28.77 -31.55 -1.83
C ILE A 22 27.28 -31.41 -2.11
N ILE A 23 26.47 -31.31 -1.05
CA ILE A 23 25.17 -30.68 -1.14
C ILE A 23 25.57 -29.22 -1.47
N ALA A 24 25.54 -28.87 -2.76
CA ALA A 24 25.41 -27.51 -3.14
C ALA A 24 24.12 -27.07 -2.42
N GLU A 25 24.27 -26.35 -1.34
CA GLU A 25 23.22 -25.45 -0.92
C GLU A 25 22.97 -24.58 -2.14
N THR A 26 21.96 -24.94 -2.92
CA THR A 26 21.28 -23.98 -3.76
C THR A 26 20.79 -22.95 -2.75
N ALA A 27 21.54 -21.86 -2.64
CA ALA A 27 21.02 -20.66 -2.01
C ALA A 27 19.64 -20.50 -2.62
N ALA A 28 18.60 -20.73 -1.83
CA ALA A 28 17.25 -20.39 -2.21
C ALA A 28 17.34 -18.88 -2.44
N TYR A 29 17.37 -18.47 -3.72
CA TYR A 29 17.27 -17.07 -4.06
C TYR A 29 15.94 -16.63 -3.45
N ALA A 30 16.02 -15.72 -2.48
CA ALA A 30 14.85 -15.14 -1.85
C ALA A 30 13.93 -14.64 -2.95
N ASP A 31 12.62 -14.84 -2.80
CA ASP A 31 11.60 -14.33 -3.71
C ASP A 31 11.46 -12.79 -3.59
N GLU A 32 12.53 -12.16 -3.17
CA GLU A 32 12.68 -10.72 -2.99
C GLU A 32 12.76 -10.02 -4.35
N GLY A 33 12.08 -8.89 -4.46
CA GLY A 33 12.23 -7.98 -5.59
C GLY A 33 10.91 -7.54 -6.20
N MET A 34 10.92 -6.26 -6.61
CA MET A 34 9.83 -5.60 -7.37
C MET A 34 10.42 -5.15 -8.72
N TRP A 35 10.48 -6.10 -9.65
CA TRP A 35 11.26 -6.01 -10.88
C TRP A 35 10.58 -5.13 -11.94
N LEU A 36 11.38 -4.36 -12.67
CA LEU A 36 10.87 -3.60 -13.84
C LEU A 36 10.48 -4.57 -14.95
N PRO A 37 9.25 -4.51 -15.48
CA PRO A 37 8.80 -5.40 -16.54
C PRO A 37 9.63 -5.33 -17.82
N SER A 38 10.17 -4.16 -18.18
CA SER A 38 11.03 -4.00 -19.36
C SER A 38 12.39 -4.72 -19.25
N LEU A 39 12.82 -5.03 -18.02
CA LEU A 39 14.07 -5.73 -17.72
C LEU A 39 13.84 -7.18 -17.27
N ILE A 40 12.61 -7.68 -17.34
CA ILE A 40 12.24 -9.00 -16.82
C ILE A 40 12.96 -10.16 -17.54
N SER A 41 13.48 -9.94 -18.73
CA SER A 41 14.30 -10.91 -19.45
C SER A 41 15.52 -11.36 -18.64
N GLU A 42 16.06 -10.52 -17.77
CA GLU A 42 17.17 -10.86 -16.87
C GLU A 42 16.77 -11.83 -15.76
N ARG A 43 15.48 -11.91 -15.46
CA ARG A 43 14.90 -12.76 -14.40
C ARG A 43 14.12 -13.96 -14.93
N ILE A 44 13.84 -14.02 -16.23
CA ILE A 44 12.97 -15.04 -16.81
C ILE A 44 13.49 -16.47 -16.59
N GLY A 45 14.82 -16.66 -16.61
CA GLY A 45 15.43 -17.96 -16.34
C GLY A 45 15.20 -18.44 -14.90
N ASP A 46 15.24 -17.54 -13.92
CA ASP A 46 14.92 -17.84 -12.53
C ASP A 46 13.42 -18.15 -12.37
N MET A 47 12.53 -17.33 -12.94
CA MET A 47 11.08 -17.59 -12.96
C MET A 47 10.75 -18.95 -13.58
N GLN A 48 11.39 -19.29 -14.71
CA GLN A 48 11.18 -20.59 -15.37
C GLN A 48 11.70 -21.76 -14.54
N SER A 49 12.82 -21.59 -13.81
CA SER A 49 13.33 -22.62 -12.89
C SER A 49 12.34 -22.92 -11.76
N LYS A 50 11.50 -21.95 -11.39
CA LYS A 50 10.41 -22.06 -10.39
C LYS A 50 9.08 -22.52 -11.01
N GLY A 51 9.06 -22.80 -12.30
CA GLY A 51 7.90 -23.40 -12.99
C GLY A 51 7.14 -22.47 -13.95
N PHE A 52 7.51 -21.19 -14.08
CA PHE A 52 6.88 -20.27 -15.04
C PHE A 52 7.08 -20.72 -16.48
N ARG A 53 6.05 -20.59 -17.34
CA ARG A 53 6.06 -21.19 -18.68
C ARG A 53 6.03 -20.20 -19.82
N LEU A 54 5.83 -18.92 -19.51
CA LEU A 54 5.77 -17.88 -20.54
C LEU A 54 7.16 -17.24 -20.77
N SER A 55 7.25 -16.43 -21.80
CA SER A 55 8.44 -15.64 -22.14
C SER A 55 8.40 -14.25 -21.48
N ALA A 56 9.53 -13.55 -21.52
CA ALA A 56 9.60 -12.16 -21.10
C ALA A 56 8.67 -11.25 -21.94
N GLU A 57 8.54 -11.53 -23.25
CA GLU A 57 7.66 -10.78 -24.15
C GLU A 57 6.18 -10.99 -23.85
N ASP A 58 5.78 -12.13 -23.29
CA ASP A 58 4.42 -12.35 -22.81
C ASP A 58 4.09 -11.48 -21.60
N ILE A 59 5.08 -11.16 -20.76
CA ILE A 59 4.93 -10.28 -19.60
C ILE A 59 4.89 -8.83 -20.06
N TYR A 60 5.88 -8.42 -20.84
CA TYR A 60 6.04 -7.04 -21.31
C TYR A 60 6.49 -6.99 -22.76
N SER A 61 5.69 -6.36 -23.60
CA SER A 61 6.03 -6.05 -24.99
C SER A 61 5.41 -4.71 -25.40
N VAL A 62 6.10 -3.97 -26.26
CA VAL A 62 5.58 -2.78 -26.94
C VAL A 62 5.14 -3.09 -28.36
N ASN A 63 5.53 -4.26 -28.89
CA ASN A 63 5.29 -4.68 -30.26
C ASN A 63 4.05 -5.58 -30.41
N GLN A 64 3.66 -6.24 -29.34
CA GLN A 64 2.50 -7.15 -29.30
C GLN A 64 1.77 -7.05 -27.97
N ALA A 65 0.52 -7.54 -27.94
CA ALA A 65 -0.24 -7.60 -26.68
C ALA A 65 0.43 -8.54 -25.67
N SER A 66 0.63 -8.05 -24.46
CA SER A 66 1.29 -8.76 -23.36
C SER A 66 0.47 -8.64 -22.07
N LEU A 67 0.88 -9.30 -20.99
CA LEU A 67 0.14 -9.26 -19.72
C LEU A 67 -0.01 -7.83 -19.18
N LYS A 68 0.94 -6.91 -19.46
CA LYS A 68 0.83 -5.50 -19.06
C LYS A 68 -0.43 -4.81 -19.57
N ASP A 69 -0.93 -5.23 -20.73
CA ASP A 69 -2.10 -4.62 -21.38
C ASP A 69 -3.43 -5.03 -20.73
N ALA A 70 -3.39 -5.91 -19.73
CA ALA A 70 -4.52 -6.30 -18.92
C ALA A 70 -4.45 -5.74 -17.47
N VAL A 71 -3.41 -4.97 -17.12
CA VAL A 71 -3.19 -4.42 -15.77
C VAL A 71 -3.27 -2.90 -15.82
N VAL A 72 -3.98 -2.30 -14.86
CA VAL A 72 -4.16 -0.85 -14.78
C VAL A 72 -3.73 -0.31 -13.42
N LEU A 73 -3.22 0.91 -13.41
CA LEU A 73 -3.24 1.74 -12.21
C LEU A 73 -4.70 2.21 -12.02
N PHE A 74 -5.32 1.78 -10.92
CA PHE A 74 -6.69 2.13 -10.57
C PHE A 74 -6.71 3.37 -9.65
N GLY A 75 -7.31 4.44 -10.15
CA GLY A 75 -7.27 5.72 -9.45
C GLY A 75 -5.84 6.21 -9.22
N ARG A 76 -5.50 6.53 -7.96
CA ARG A 76 -4.19 7.11 -7.62
C ARG A 76 -3.33 6.26 -6.69
N GLY A 77 -3.66 5.01 -6.47
CA GLY A 77 -2.93 4.22 -5.48
C GLY A 77 -3.27 2.74 -5.38
N CYS A 78 -4.11 2.22 -6.27
CA CYS A 78 -4.42 0.79 -6.36
C CYS A 78 -4.10 0.24 -7.74
N THR A 79 -4.17 -1.07 -7.88
CA THR A 79 -4.07 -1.80 -9.15
C THR A 79 -5.44 -2.39 -9.49
N GLY A 80 -5.65 -2.72 -10.74
CA GLY A 80 -6.80 -3.49 -11.22
C GLY A 80 -6.43 -4.29 -12.46
N GLU A 81 -7.25 -5.28 -12.79
CA GLU A 81 -7.05 -6.11 -13.97
C GLU A 81 -8.31 -6.29 -14.80
N VAL A 82 -8.12 -6.31 -16.10
CA VAL A 82 -9.20 -6.55 -17.05
C VAL A 82 -9.43 -8.06 -17.21
N ILE A 83 -10.67 -8.50 -16.99
CA ILE A 83 -11.07 -9.91 -16.93
C ILE A 83 -12.09 -10.33 -18.01
N SER A 84 -12.42 -9.42 -18.93
CA SER A 84 -13.30 -9.75 -20.07
C SER A 84 -12.92 -8.98 -21.33
N ALA A 85 -13.41 -9.45 -22.48
CA ALA A 85 -13.25 -8.76 -23.75
C ALA A 85 -14.04 -7.44 -23.87
N GLU A 86 -14.88 -7.13 -22.89
CA GLU A 86 -15.76 -5.98 -22.85
C GLU A 86 -15.44 -5.04 -21.69
N GLY A 87 -14.15 -4.98 -21.32
CA GLY A 87 -13.61 -4.01 -20.35
C GLY A 87 -14.02 -4.21 -18.90
N LEU A 88 -14.53 -5.41 -18.54
CA LEU A 88 -14.83 -5.72 -17.13
C LEU A 88 -13.52 -5.72 -16.33
N LEU A 89 -13.49 -4.96 -15.25
CA LEU A 89 -12.30 -4.67 -14.45
C LEU A 89 -12.52 -5.15 -13.02
N LEU A 90 -11.57 -5.94 -12.50
CA LEU A 90 -11.55 -6.41 -11.11
C LEU A 90 -10.54 -5.61 -10.31
N THR A 91 -10.88 -5.25 -9.07
CA THR A 91 -9.99 -4.65 -8.09
C THR A 91 -10.50 -4.95 -6.68
N ASN A 92 -9.83 -4.48 -5.63
CA ASN A 92 -10.29 -4.71 -4.26
C ASN A 92 -11.54 -3.89 -3.89
N HIS A 93 -12.31 -4.39 -2.93
CA HIS A 93 -13.41 -3.67 -2.31
C HIS A 93 -12.93 -2.38 -1.64
N HIS A 94 -11.82 -2.44 -0.90
CA HIS A 94 -11.28 -1.25 -0.26
C HIS A 94 -10.75 -0.21 -1.26
N CYS A 95 -10.30 -0.61 -2.45
CA CYS A 95 -9.94 0.30 -3.53
C CYS A 95 -11.17 1.00 -4.13
N GLY A 96 -12.29 0.28 -4.27
CA GLY A 96 -13.57 0.79 -4.74
C GLY A 96 -14.42 1.46 -3.67
N TYR A 97 -14.03 1.37 -2.38
CA TYR A 97 -14.85 1.78 -1.23
C TYR A 97 -15.40 3.20 -1.35
N GLY A 98 -14.55 4.15 -1.72
CA GLY A 98 -14.95 5.54 -1.89
C GLY A 98 -15.99 5.75 -2.99
N GLN A 99 -15.98 4.94 -4.03
CA GLN A 99 -16.97 4.99 -5.11
C GLN A 99 -18.29 4.38 -4.65
N ILE A 100 -18.25 3.22 -4.00
CA ILE A 100 -19.42 2.56 -3.41
C ILE A 100 -20.11 3.50 -2.41
N GLN A 101 -19.34 4.15 -1.54
CA GLN A 101 -19.85 5.11 -0.55
C GLN A 101 -20.52 6.33 -1.21
N LYS A 102 -19.95 6.87 -2.29
CA LYS A 102 -20.53 8.03 -3.01
C LYS A 102 -21.91 7.72 -3.59
N HIS A 103 -22.13 6.48 -4.02
CA HIS A 103 -23.42 6.03 -4.54
C HIS A 103 -24.39 5.56 -3.46
N SER A 104 -23.94 5.40 -2.20
CA SER A 104 -24.79 5.00 -1.08
C SER A 104 -25.63 6.16 -0.56
N SER A 105 -26.90 5.88 -0.24
CA SER A 105 -27.83 6.79 0.45
C SER A 105 -28.50 6.05 1.61
N VAL A 106 -29.38 6.74 2.33
CA VAL A 106 -30.18 6.11 3.40
C VAL A 106 -31.14 5.07 2.82
N GLU A 107 -31.66 5.31 1.60
CA GLU A 107 -32.58 4.41 0.88
C GLU A 107 -31.85 3.27 0.19
N HIS A 108 -30.58 3.49 -0.20
CA HIS A 108 -29.75 2.53 -0.94
C HIS A 108 -28.36 2.49 -0.31
N ASP A 109 -28.20 1.71 0.74
CA ASP A 109 -26.93 1.55 1.45
C ASP A 109 -26.08 0.45 0.79
N TYR A 110 -25.40 0.79 -0.31
CA TYR A 110 -24.58 -0.14 -1.07
C TYR A 110 -23.35 -0.65 -0.31
N LEU A 111 -22.90 0.06 0.73
CA LEU A 111 -21.87 -0.46 1.64
C LEU A 111 -22.39 -1.61 2.49
N ARG A 112 -23.64 -1.51 2.97
CA ARG A 112 -24.27 -2.54 3.82
C ARG A 112 -24.83 -3.69 2.98
N ASP A 113 -25.53 -3.38 1.89
CA ASP A 113 -26.35 -4.33 1.15
C ASP A 113 -25.61 -4.92 -0.08
N GLY A 114 -24.48 -4.31 -0.48
CA GLY A 114 -23.83 -4.56 -1.74
C GLY A 114 -24.53 -3.86 -2.92
N PHE A 115 -23.89 -3.88 -4.08
CA PHE A 115 -24.42 -3.37 -5.34
C PHE A 115 -24.11 -4.32 -6.50
N TRP A 116 -25.08 -4.60 -7.36
CA TRP A 116 -24.90 -5.42 -8.56
C TRP A 116 -25.77 -4.86 -9.68
N ALA A 117 -25.15 -4.31 -10.72
CA ALA A 117 -25.82 -3.90 -11.94
C ALA A 117 -26.26 -5.15 -12.70
N MET A 118 -27.55 -5.31 -12.93
CA MET A 118 -28.12 -6.46 -13.66
C MET A 118 -28.19 -6.22 -15.17
N SER A 119 -27.95 -4.99 -15.59
CA SER A 119 -27.79 -4.56 -16.99
C SER A 119 -26.75 -3.45 -17.10
N ARG A 120 -26.32 -3.11 -18.32
CA ARG A 120 -25.33 -2.04 -18.54
C ARG A 120 -25.84 -0.65 -18.20
N GLU A 121 -27.14 -0.44 -18.33
CA GLU A 121 -27.83 0.80 -18.00
C GLU A 121 -27.82 1.07 -16.48
N GLU A 122 -27.67 0.03 -15.66
CA GLU A 122 -27.58 0.13 -14.21
C GLU A 122 -26.15 0.38 -13.70
N GLU A 123 -25.12 0.27 -14.57
CA GLU A 123 -23.74 0.52 -14.20
C GLU A 123 -23.51 2.00 -13.83
N LEU A 124 -22.98 2.27 -12.64
CA LEU A 124 -22.93 3.60 -12.05
C LEU A 124 -21.63 4.36 -12.42
N PRO A 125 -21.72 5.53 -13.07
CA PRO A 125 -20.56 6.31 -13.49
C PRO A 125 -19.84 6.94 -12.28
N ASN A 126 -18.51 6.95 -12.28
CA ASN A 126 -17.70 7.47 -11.19
C ASN A 126 -16.91 8.71 -11.61
N LYS A 127 -17.49 9.88 -11.46
CA LYS A 127 -16.83 11.15 -11.79
C LYS A 127 -15.52 11.30 -11.01
N GLY A 128 -14.43 11.52 -11.76
CA GLY A 128 -13.09 11.73 -11.20
C GLY A 128 -12.32 10.44 -10.90
N LEU A 129 -12.88 9.25 -11.22
CA LEU A 129 -12.13 8.01 -11.25
C LEU A 129 -11.55 7.81 -12.65
N SER A 130 -10.29 7.42 -12.73
CA SER A 130 -9.64 7.03 -13.97
C SER A 130 -8.84 5.75 -13.78
N VAL A 131 -8.55 5.06 -14.88
CA VAL A 131 -7.62 3.94 -14.93
C VAL A 131 -6.57 4.18 -16.00
N SER A 132 -5.32 3.77 -15.72
CA SER A 132 -4.20 4.02 -16.63
C SER A 132 -3.51 2.72 -17.00
N PHE A 133 -3.46 2.41 -18.30
CA PHE A 133 -2.68 1.32 -18.86
C PHE A 133 -1.27 1.79 -19.17
N LEU A 134 -0.26 1.01 -18.83
CA LEU A 134 1.11 1.27 -19.26
C LEU A 134 1.26 0.94 -20.75
N GLU A 135 1.49 1.95 -21.60
CA GLU A 135 1.79 1.75 -23.00
C GLU A 135 3.26 1.29 -23.19
N ARG A 136 4.20 2.07 -22.61
CA ARG A 136 5.63 1.72 -22.64
C ARG A 136 6.39 2.29 -21.45
N MET A 137 7.50 1.64 -21.12
CA MET A 137 8.55 2.16 -20.25
C MET A 137 9.90 1.99 -20.92
N GLU A 138 10.79 2.93 -20.72
CA GLU A 138 12.12 2.92 -21.34
C GLU A 138 13.15 3.70 -20.51
N ASP A 139 14.38 3.24 -20.52
CA ASP A 139 15.50 3.98 -19.95
C ASP A 139 15.79 5.21 -20.80
N VAL A 140 15.64 6.38 -20.22
CA VAL A 140 15.85 7.68 -20.84
C VAL A 140 16.97 8.47 -20.17
N THR A 141 17.82 7.79 -19.40
CA THR A 141 18.87 8.42 -18.59
C THR A 141 19.77 9.34 -19.42
N SER A 142 20.21 8.90 -20.60
CA SER A 142 21.05 9.69 -21.50
C SER A 142 20.35 10.95 -22.01
N VAL A 143 19.04 10.87 -22.30
CA VAL A 143 18.21 12.01 -22.76
C VAL A 143 18.02 13.00 -21.62
N ILE A 144 17.69 12.50 -20.43
CA ILE A 144 17.42 13.36 -19.25
C ILE A 144 18.69 14.06 -18.76
N LEU A 145 19.84 13.42 -18.88
CA LEU A 145 21.15 13.98 -18.50
C LEU A 145 21.88 14.68 -19.65
N GLU A 146 21.27 14.87 -20.81
CA GLU A 146 21.87 15.60 -21.93
C GLU A 146 22.20 17.03 -21.49
N GLY A 147 23.49 17.41 -21.70
CA GLY A 147 24.01 18.70 -21.24
C GLY A 147 24.54 18.73 -19.80
N TYR A 148 24.42 17.64 -19.05
CA TYR A 148 25.05 17.53 -17.72
C TYR A 148 26.52 17.12 -17.86
N THR A 149 27.40 17.78 -17.10
CA THR A 149 28.79 17.37 -16.89
C THR A 149 29.12 17.38 -15.40
N PRO A 150 30.14 16.60 -14.95
CA PRO A 150 30.51 16.51 -13.54
C PRO A 150 30.93 17.83 -12.86
N GLU A 151 31.30 18.84 -13.65
CA GLU A 151 31.69 20.17 -13.15
C GLU A 151 30.49 21.04 -12.76
N LEU A 152 29.27 20.65 -13.16
CA LEU A 152 28.07 21.35 -12.85
C LEU A 152 27.61 21.07 -11.40
N THR A 153 27.04 22.10 -10.81
CA THR A 153 26.45 21.99 -9.47
C THR A 153 25.18 21.11 -9.49
N GLU A 154 24.81 20.53 -8.37
CA GLU A 154 23.57 19.75 -8.23
C GLU A 154 22.32 20.59 -8.58
N ALA A 155 22.31 21.89 -8.29
CA ALA A 155 21.20 22.76 -8.68
C ALA A 155 21.10 22.90 -10.22
N GLN A 156 22.23 22.95 -10.92
CA GLN A 156 22.25 22.95 -12.39
C GLN A 156 21.83 21.59 -12.95
N ARG A 157 22.30 20.49 -12.35
CA ARG A 157 21.85 19.14 -12.71
C ARG A 157 20.33 19.00 -12.57
N ASP A 158 19.75 19.40 -11.42
CA ASP A 158 18.30 19.36 -11.20
C ASP A 158 17.54 20.20 -12.24
N SER A 159 18.10 21.36 -12.63
CA SER A 159 17.52 22.21 -13.67
C SER A 159 17.51 21.51 -15.04
N ILE A 160 18.60 20.88 -15.42
CA ILE A 160 18.74 20.10 -16.67
C ILE A 160 17.73 18.94 -16.65
N VAL A 161 17.71 18.13 -15.60
CA VAL A 161 16.77 17.00 -15.43
C VAL A 161 15.32 17.49 -15.57
N ASN A 162 14.97 18.60 -14.91
CA ASN A 162 13.59 19.14 -14.94
C ASN A 162 13.20 19.66 -16.34
N VAL A 163 14.10 20.36 -17.02
CA VAL A 163 13.86 20.87 -18.38
C VAL A 163 13.72 19.74 -19.37
N ASN A 164 14.69 18.81 -19.40
CA ASN A 164 14.69 17.68 -20.33
C ASN A 164 13.50 16.75 -20.09
N SER A 165 13.14 16.49 -18.81
CA SER A 165 11.95 15.69 -18.48
C SER A 165 10.65 16.33 -18.98
N LYS A 166 10.48 17.64 -18.78
CA LYS A 166 9.28 18.36 -19.28
C LYS A 166 9.20 18.34 -20.80
N GLN A 167 10.33 18.50 -21.48
CA GLN A 167 10.38 18.48 -22.93
C GLN A 167 10.00 17.08 -23.45
N LEU A 168 10.61 16.03 -22.92
CA LEU A 168 10.33 14.65 -23.30
C LEU A 168 8.85 14.29 -23.06
N ILE A 169 8.31 14.61 -21.87
CA ILE A 169 6.89 14.37 -21.54
C ILE A 169 5.98 15.06 -22.56
N LYS A 170 6.26 16.33 -22.89
CA LYS A 170 5.48 17.07 -23.87
C LYS A 170 5.50 16.42 -25.25
N GLU A 171 6.65 15.92 -25.69
CA GLU A 171 6.82 15.25 -26.98
C GLU A 171 6.02 13.95 -27.04
N VAL A 172 6.21 13.05 -26.07
CA VAL A 172 5.57 11.74 -26.08
C VAL A 172 4.04 11.81 -25.84
N THR A 173 3.57 12.79 -25.09
CA THR A 173 2.12 12.98 -24.86
C THR A 173 1.39 13.59 -26.06
N ALA A 174 2.11 14.23 -26.99
CA ALA A 174 1.56 14.71 -28.25
C ALA A 174 1.27 13.61 -29.26
N GLU A 175 1.76 12.38 -29.05
CA GLU A 175 1.61 11.25 -29.96
C GLU A 175 0.16 10.71 -30.04
N GLY A 176 -0.72 11.01 -29.08
CA GLY A 176 -2.10 10.52 -29.11
C GLY A 176 -3.01 11.03 -27.98
N LYS A 177 -4.30 10.69 -28.12
CA LYS A 177 -5.32 11.07 -27.12
C LYS A 177 -5.15 10.26 -25.81
N GLY A 178 -5.47 10.90 -24.68
CA GLY A 178 -5.48 10.28 -23.37
C GLY A 178 -4.10 9.81 -22.89
N LEU A 179 -3.01 10.28 -23.51
CA LEU A 179 -1.65 9.95 -23.09
C LEU A 179 -1.22 10.82 -21.91
N ARG A 180 -0.66 10.19 -20.91
CA ARG A 180 -0.01 10.78 -19.75
C ARG A 180 1.36 10.16 -19.58
N ALA A 181 2.38 10.95 -19.29
CA ALA A 181 3.71 10.43 -19.08
C ALA A 181 4.33 10.95 -17.78
N THR A 182 5.20 10.16 -17.18
CA THR A 182 6.09 10.56 -16.10
C THR A 182 7.52 10.14 -16.41
N VAL A 183 8.48 10.89 -15.90
CA VAL A 183 9.89 10.50 -15.86
C VAL A 183 10.24 10.27 -14.41
N GLU A 184 10.52 9.01 -14.07
CA GLU A 184 10.81 8.58 -12.71
C GLU A 184 12.31 8.39 -12.49
N SER A 185 12.77 8.89 -11.36
CA SER A 185 14.12 8.69 -10.87
C SER A 185 14.23 7.33 -10.17
N LEU A 186 15.04 6.44 -10.67
CA LEU A 186 15.31 5.13 -10.07
C LEU A 186 16.71 5.09 -9.46
N TYR A 187 16.90 4.21 -8.48
CA TYR A 187 18.17 4.07 -7.77
C TYR A 187 18.74 5.42 -7.30
N TYR A 188 17.86 6.24 -6.69
CA TYR A 188 18.20 7.58 -6.15
C TYR A 188 18.73 8.57 -7.19
N GLY A 189 18.37 8.41 -8.48
CA GLY A 189 18.77 9.30 -9.57
C GLY A 189 20.01 8.85 -10.33
N ASN A 190 20.40 7.58 -10.18
CA ASN A 190 21.39 6.95 -11.05
C ASN A 190 20.83 6.61 -12.43
N GLN A 191 19.50 6.36 -12.51
CA GLN A 191 18.78 6.10 -13.75
C GLN A 191 17.49 6.90 -13.80
N TYR A 192 17.02 7.18 -15.02
CA TYR A 192 15.74 7.84 -15.29
C TYR A 192 14.96 7.02 -16.30
N PHE A 193 13.71 6.70 -15.95
CA PHE A 193 12.82 5.93 -16.81
C PHE A 193 11.59 6.74 -17.18
N LEU A 194 11.24 6.72 -18.45
CA LEU A 194 9.95 7.21 -18.94
C LEU A 194 8.91 6.14 -18.76
N PHE A 195 7.73 6.51 -18.23
CA PHE A 195 6.52 5.71 -18.17
C PHE A 195 5.43 6.45 -18.93
N LEU A 196 4.96 5.89 -20.04
CA LEU A 196 3.90 6.41 -20.86
C LEU A 196 2.62 5.60 -20.60
N TYR A 197 1.55 6.27 -20.22
CA TYR A 197 0.27 5.68 -19.88
C TYR A 197 -0.83 6.16 -20.83
N ARG A 198 -1.83 5.32 -21.03
CA ARG A 198 -3.12 5.71 -21.63
C ARG A 198 -4.19 5.68 -20.55
N GLU A 199 -4.86 6.81 -20.33
CA GLU A 199 -5.79 7.03 -19.24
C GLU A 199 -7.24 7.07 -19.76
N TYR A 200 -8.11 6.27 -19.14
CA TYR A 200 -9.54 6.21 -19.39
C TYR A 200 -10.30 6.78 -18.20
N CYS A 201 -11.24 7.71 -18.44
CA CYS A 201 -11.93 8.47 -17.40
C CYS A 201 -13.41 8.06 -17.21
N ASP A 202 -14.01 7.29 -18.14
CA ASP A 202 -15.34 6.69 -17.95
C ASP A 202 -15.19 5.28 -17.37
N VAL A 203 -15.22 5.20 -16.05
CA VAL A 203 -15.11 3.95 -15.27
C VAL A 203 -16.34 3.81 -14.40
N ARG A 204 -17.15 2.77 -14.64
CA ARG A 204 -18.45 2.58 -13.96
C ARG A 204 -18.41 1.42 -12.98
N LEU A 205 -19.09 1.58 -11.84
CA LEU A 205 -19.26 0.52 -10.84
C LEU A 205 -20.28 -0.49 -11.38
N VAL A 206 -19.90 -1.77 -11.44
CA VAL A 206 -20.69 -2.90 -11.91
C VAL A 206 -21.16 -3.77 -10.76
N GLY A 207 -20.27 -4.02 -9.79
CA GLY A 207 -20.61 -4.86 -8.65
C GLY A 207 -19.66 -4.73 -7.48
N ALA A 208 -20.23 -4.82 -6.29
CA ALA A 208 -19.48 -4.90 -5.06
C ALA A 208 -20.27 -5.72 -4.04
N PRO A 209 -19.65 -6.70 -3.35
CA PRO A 209 -20.31 -7.39 -2.26
C PRO A 209 -20.55 -6.42 -1.10
N PRO A 210 -21.50 -6.74 -0.19
CA PRO A 210 -21.67 -5.98 1.04
C PRO A 210 -20.38 -5.96 1.87
N SER A 211 -20.18 -4.92 2.69
CA SER A 211 -18.99 -4.81 3.55
C SER A 211 -18.81 -6.00 4.49
N SER A 212 -19.90 -6.68 4.87
CA SER A 212 -19.87 -7.95 5.63
C SER A 212 -19.21 -9.13 4.88
N ILE A 213 -18.94 -8.97 3.58
CA ILE A 213 -18.12 -9.86 2.75
C ILE A 213 -16.82 -9.14 2.36
N GLY A 214 -16.93 -7.96 1.75
CA GLY A 214 -15.81 -7.19 1.19
C GLY A 214 -14.83 -6.64 2.24
N LYS A 215 -15.29 -6.51 3.48
CA LYS A 215 -14.49 -6.08 4.65
C LYS A 215 -14.69 -7.01 5.85
N PHE A 216 -15.01 -8.29 5.62
CA PHE A 216 -15.17 -9.27 6.70
C PHE A 216 -13.90 -9.36 7.56
N GLY A 217 -14.07 -9.35 8.89
CA GLY A 217 -13.00 -9.29 9.86
C GLY A 217 -12.53 -7.85 10.20
N GLY A 218 -13.00 -6.85 9.44
CA GLY A 218 -12.80 -5.42 9.73
C GLY A 218 -11.34 -5.06 10.05
N ASP A 219 -11.16 -4.20 11.04
CA ASP A 219 -9.83 -3.81 11.51
C ASP A 219 -9.20 -4.88 12.43
N THR A 220 -10.00 -5.81 12.96
CA THR A 220 -9.53 -6.91 13.81
C THR A 220 -8.61 -7.84 13.01
N ASP A 221 -9.03 -8.25 11.81
CA ASP A 221 -8.27 -9.15 10.94
C ASP A 221 -7.30 -8.42 9.99
N ASN A 222 -7.29 -7.09 9.96
CA ASN A 222 -6.38 -6.32 9.10
C ASN A 222 -4.93 -6.67 9.41
N TRP A 223 -4.13 -6.94 8.36
CA TRP A 223 -2.76 -7.48 8.42
C TRP A 223 -2.64 -8.90 9.02
N MET A 224 -3.72 -9.57 9.37
CA MET A 224 -3.65 -10.85 10.07
C MET A 224 -3.88 -12.03 9.12
N TRP A 225 -3.25 -13.16 9.45
CA TRP A 225 -3.54 -14.45 8.88
C TRP A 225 -3.90 -15.44 10.02
N PRO A 226 -4.87 -16.35 9.86
CA PRO A 226 -5.69 -16.63 8.65
C PRO A 226 -6.73 -15.55 8.32
N ARG A 227 -6.79 -15.17 7.05
CA ARG A 227 -7.70 -14.14 6.52
C ARG A 227 -8.87 -14.75 5.76
N HIS A 228 -10.06 -14.12 5.86
CA HIS A 228 -11.30 -14.63 5.26
C HIS A 228 -12.12 -13.52 4.57
N THR A 229 -11.48 -12.46 4.18
CA THR A 229 -12.12 -11.28 3.58
C THR A 229 -12.31 -11.46 2.09
N GLY A 230 -13.53 -11.26 1.59
CA GLY A 230 -13.85 -11.24 0.16
C GLY A 230 -13.59 -9.86 -0.46
N ASP A 231 -12.37 -9.37 -0.38
CA ASP A 231 -11.99 -8.00 -0.72
C ASP A 231 -11.89 -7.78 -2.23
N PHE A 232 -13.06 -7.65 -2.89
CA PHE A 232 -13.12 -7.33 -4.32
C PHE A 232 -14.27 -6.37 -4.67
N SER A 233 -14.12 -5.68 -5.79
CA SER A 233 -15.16 -4.91 -6.46
C SER A 233 -14.95 -4.96 -7.98
N ILE A 234 -16.02 -4.80 -8.72
CA ILE A 234 -16.04 -4.93 -10.19
C ILE A 234 -16.47 -3.59 -10.79
N PHE A 235 -15.68 -3.14 -11.74
CA PHE A 235 -15.95 -1.96 -12.55
C PHE A 235 -15.98 -2.33 -14.03
N ARG A 236 -16.34 -1.39 -14.89
CA ARG A 236 -16.17 -1.49 -16.34
C ARG A 236 -15.59 -0.21 -16.89
N ILE A 237 -14.63 -0.38 -17.77
CA ILE A 237 -14.03 0.72 -18.53
C ILE A 237 -14.89 0.96 -19.77
N TYR A 238 -15.18 2.23 -20.03
CA TYR A 238 -15.87 2.69 -21.24
C TYR A 238 -14.96 3.59 -22.08
N ALA A 239 -15.18 3.59 -23.38
CA ALA A 239 -14.43 4.33 -24.38
C ALA A 239 -15.39 4.94 -25.43
N ASP A 240 -14.87 5.85 -26.26
CA ASP A 240 -15.62 6.30 -27.42
C ASP A 240 -15.82 5.16 -28.45
N LYS A 241 -16.62 5.40 -29.49
CA LYS A 241 -16.94 4.38 -30.53
C LYS A 241 -15.73 3.89 -31.31
N ASP A 242 -14.62 4.63 -31.26
CA ASP A 242 -13.34 4.27 -31.87
C ASP A 242 -12.36 3.63 -30.86
N ASN A 243 -12.86 3.27 -29.68
CA ASN A 243 -12.11 2.67 -28.56
C ASN A 243 -11.03 3.60 -27.97
N ASN A 244 -11.16 4.93 -28.13
CA ASN A 244 -10.26 5.89 -27.50
C ASN A 244 -10.76 6.34 -26.13
N PRO A 245 -9.85 6.82 -25.26
CA PRO A 245 -10.22 7.47 -24.02
C PRO A 245 -11.21 8.63 -24.21
N ALA A 246 -12.24 8.67 -23.39
CA ALA A 246 -13.28 9.69 -23.38
C ALA A 246 -13.71 10.02 -21.94
N GLU A 247 -14.23 11.23 -21.75
CA GLU A 247 -15.00 11.57 -20.55
C GLU A 247 -16.33 10.83 -20.56
N TYR A 248 -17.00 10.76 -19.40
CA TYR A 248 -18.30 10.12 -19.30
C TYR A 248 -19.29 10.64 -20.35
N SER A 249 -19.89 9.71 -21.05
CA SER A 249 -21.01 9.95 -21.98
C SER A 249 -21.92 8.72 -22.04
N GLU A 250 -23.22 8.94 -22.18
CA GLU A 250 -24.18 7.83 -22.46
C GLU A 250 -23.91 7.14 -23.80
N ASP A 251 -23.24 7.82 -24.74
CA ASP A 251 -22.87 7.27 -26.06
C ASP A 251 -21.62 6.39 -26.01
N ASN A 252 -20.87 6.38 -24.90
CA ASN A 252 -19.68 5.56 -24.77
C ASN A 252 -20.05 4.07 -24.75
N VAL A 253 -19.15 3.25 -25.27
CA VAL A 253 -19.28 1.80 -25.35
C VAL A 253 -18.25 1.12 -24.44
N PRO A 254 -18.47 -0.13 -24.03
CA PRO A 254 -17.46 -0.88 -23.30
C PRO A 254 -16.12 -0.92 -24.03
N TYR A 255 -15.04 -0.66 -23.29
CA TYR A 255 -13.68 -0.71 -23.80
C TYR A 255 -13.33 -2.11 -24.30
N THR A 256 -12.76 -2.21 -25.49
CA THR A 256 -12.21 -3.45 -26.02
C THR A 256 -10.72 -3.53 -25.73
N PRO A 257 -10.27 -4.38 -24.78
CA PRO A 257 -8.88 -4.44 -24.36
C PRO A 257 -7.99 -5.15 -25.38
N LYS A 258 -6.72 -4.77 -25.47
CA LYS A 258 -5.69 -5.50 -26.24
C LYS A 258 -5.47 -6.91 -25.67
N ARG A 259 -5.64 -7.07 -24.35
CA ARG A 259 -5.55 -8.33 -23.61
C ARG A 259 -6.42 -8.27 -22.37
N PHE A 260 -6.93 -9.41 -21.93
CA PHE A 260 -7.59 -9.61 -20.65
C PHE A 260 -7.14 -10.95 -20.04
N PHE A 261 -7.29 -11.10 -18.73
CA PHE A 261 -6.93 -12.34 -18.06
C PHE A 261 -7.98 -13.41 -18.24
N LYS A 262 -7.55 -14.61 -18.64
CA LYS A 262 -8.31 -15.84 -18.46
C LYS A 262 -8.24 -16.27 -17.01
N ILE A 263 -9.30 -16.83 -16.47
CA ILE A 263 -9.43 -17.20 -15.07
C ILE A 263 -9.20 -18.70 -14.92
N SER A 264 -8.23 -19.09 -14.12
CA SER A 264 -7.96 -20.50 -13.81
C SER A 264 -8.86 -21.01 -12.70
N LEU A 265 -9.57 -22.13 -12.96
CA LEU A 265 -10.36 -22.84 -11.96
C LEU A 265 -9.57 -23.92 -11.23
N GLY A 266 -8.33 -24.21 -11.65
CA GLY A 266 -7.47 -25.25 -11.07
C GLY A 266 -7.08 -25.03 -9.62
N GLY A 267 -7.19 -23.79 -9.14
CA GLY A 267 -6.84 -23.41 -7.76
C GLY A 267 -5.35 -23.34 -7.50
N VAL A 268 -4.99 -23.37 -6.23
CA VAL A 268 -3.61 -23.23 -5.75
C VAL A 268 -3.23 -24.37 -4.81
N GLN A 269 -1.96 -24.77 -4.85
CA GLN A 269 -1.35 -25.73 -3.92
C GLN A 269 -0.04 -25.16 -3.40
N GLU A 270 0.38 -25.61 -2.23
CA GLU A 270 1.68 -25.23 -1.66
C GLU A 270 2.81 -25.60 -2.62
N GLY A 271 3.70 -24.64 -2.88
CA GLY A 271 4.80 -24.77 -3.86
C GLY A 271 4.45 -24.31 -5.28
N ASP A 272 3.19 -24.04 -5.60
CA ASP A 272 2.81 -23.51 -6.92
C ASP A 272 3.42 -22.12 -7.16
N PHE A 273 3.98 -21.93 -8.37
CA PHE A 273 4.49 -20.64 -8.80
C PHE A 273 3.39 -19.59 -8.89
N THR A 274 3.69 -18.41 -8.40
CA THR A 274 2.83 -17.23 -8.53
C THR A 274 3.63 -15.99 -8.94
N PHE A 275 2.99 -15.06 -9.66
CA PHE A 275 3.53 -13.72 -9.72
C PHE A 275 2.43 -12.65 -9.59
N VAL A 276 2.76 -11.56 -8.92
CA VAL A 276 1.91 -10.38 -8.74
C VAL A 276 2.38 -9.32 -9.72
N TYR A 277 1.44 -8.76 -10.48
CA TYR A 277 1.73 -7.74 -11.48
C TYR A 277 0.96 -6.45 -11.15
N GLY A 278 1.63 -5.47 -10.57
CA GLY A 278 0.94 -4.29 -10.08
C GLY A 278 1.82 -3.09 -9.79
N PHE A 279 1.25 -2.11 -9.13
CA PHE A 279 1.86 -0.80 -8.88
C PHE A 279 2.20 -0.62 -7.39
N PRO A 280 3.29 -1.25 -6.87
CA PRO A 280 3.72 -1.04 -5.49
C PRO A 280 4.08 0.42 -5.25
N GLY A 281 3.65 0.97 -4.11
CA GLY A 281 3.71 2.40 -3.85
C GLY A 281 5.07 2.91 -3.42
N ARG A 282 5.65 2.32 -2.37
CA ARG A 282 6.94 2.79 -1.83
C ARG A 282 7.64 1.74 -0.99
N THR A 283 8.95 1.59 -1.23
CA THR A 283 9.89 0.86 -0.37
C THR A 283 11.11 1.72 -0.05
N GLN A 284 11.96 1.25 0.86
CA GLN A 284 13.22 1.88 1.26
C GLN A 284 14.25 0.80 1.61
N GLU A 285 14.52 -0.11 0.68
CA GLU A 285 15.37 -1.30 0.88
C GLU A 285 16.83 -0.95 1.14
N TYR A 286 17.31 0.15 0.54
CA TYR A 286 18.73 0.51 0.51
C TYR A 286 19.13 1.56 1.52
N ILE A 287 18.25 1.90 2.48
CA ILE A 287 18.60 2.84 3.53
C ILE A 287 19.64 2.23 4.49
N MET A 288 20.52 3.09 5.01
CA MET A 288 21.55 2.69 5.97
C MET A 288 20.97 2.36 7.36
N SER A 289 21.78 1.71 8.16
CA SER A 289 21.43 1.26 9.52
C SER A 289 20.84 2.37 10.39
N GLU A 290 21.37 3.60 10.31
CA GLU A 290 20.90 4.75 11.09
C GLU A 290 19.47 5.16 10.70
N GLY A 291 19.11 5.09 9.40
CA GLY A 291 17.74 5.31 8.94
C GLY A 291 16.77 4.25 9.48
N VAL A 292 17.18 2.98 9.50
CA VAL A 292 16.37 1.89 10.06
C VAL A 292 16.24 2.04 11.58
N ARG A 293 17.33 2.39 12.26
CA ARG A 293 17.32 2.67 13.71
C ARG A 293 16.30 3.76 14.04
N TYR A 294 16.33 4.87 13.31
CA TYR A 294 15.39 5.96 13.50
C TYR A 294 13.94 5.48 13.36
N VAL A 295 13.64 4.69 12.35
CA VAL A 295 12.28 4.14 12.15
C VAL A 295 11.87 3.26 13.32
N SER A 296 12.68 2.26 13.69
CA SER A 296 12.29 1.22 14.64
C SER A 296 12.37 1.64 16.11
N GLU A 297 13.28 2.57 16.46
CA GLU A 297 13.55 2.95 17.85
C GLU A 297 12.95 4.31 18.25
N ILE A 298 12.65 5.18 17.29
CA ILE A 298 12.22 6.56 17.56
C ILE A 298 10.85 6.86 16.89
N SER A 299 10.77 6.77 15.56
CA SER A 299 9.61 7.19 14.79
C SER A 299 8.38 6.32 15.07
N ASP A 300 8.50 5.01 14.88
CA ASP A 300 7.37 4.10 15.07
C ASP A 300 6.89 4.04 16.52
N PRO A 301 7.74 3.92 17.54
CA PRO A 301 7.31 4.00 18.93
C PRO A 301 6.54 5.28 19.27
N ALA A 302 6.99 6.44 18.81
CA ALA A 302 6.33 7.72 19.04
C ALA A 302 4.94 7.78 18.37
N LYS A 303 4.87 7.43 17.08
CA LYS A 303 3.61 7.39 16.32
C LYS A 303 2.62 6.38 16.88
N ILE A 304 3.09 5.19 17.28
CA ILE A 304 2.27 4.17 17.92
C ILE A 304 1.67 4.71 19.22
N ALA A 305 2.49 5.36 20.08
CA ALA A 305 2.00 5.93 21.33
C ALA A 305 0.93 7.01 21.10
N LEU A 306 1.16 7.95 20.18
CA LEU A 306 0.23 9.03 19.85
C LEU A 306 -1.08 8.49 19.27
N ARG A 307 -1.01 7.51 18.38
CA ARG A 307 -2.22 6.87 17.82
C ARG A 307 -2.95 6.02 18.82
N THR A 308 -2.26 5.36 19.75
CA THR A 308 -2.90 4.66 20.89
C THR A 308 -3.77 5.61 21.69
N MET A 309 -3.28 6.80 22.03
CA MET A 309 -4.07 7.82 22.76
C MET A 309 -5.32 8.24 21.98
N ARG A 310 -5.22 8.41 20.66
CA ARG A 310 -6.37 8.74 19.80
C ARG A 310 -7.37 7.60 19.71
N LEU A 311 -6.89 6.37 19.52
CA LEU A 311 -7.74 5.17 19.42
C LEU A 311 -8.45 4.88 20.73
N ASP A 312 -7.80 5.04 21.89
CA ASP A 312 -8.42 4.88 23.21
C ASP A 312 -9.54 5.90 23.42
N THR A 313 -9.29 7.17 23.03
CA THR A 313 -10.31 8.21 23.08
C THR A 313 -11.49 7.89 22.16
N GLN A 314 -11.26 7.50 20.93
CA GLN A 314 -12.30 7.11 19.98
C GLN A 314 -13.08 5.90 20.48
N LYS A 315 -12.38 4.84 20.93
CA LYS A 315 -13.01 3.61 21.46
C LYS A 315 -13.97 3.89 22.62
N LYS A 316 -13.58 4.77 23.54
CA LYS A 316 -14.44 5.17 24.67
C LYS A 316 -15.81 5.64 24.17
N TYR A 317 -15.85 6.65 23.31
CA TYR A 317 -17.11 7.25 22.86
C TYR A 317 -17.86 6.41 21.81
N MET A 318 -17.14 5.68 20.97
CA MET A 318 -17.74 4.76 20.00
C MET A 318 -18.45 3.59 20.68
N SER A 319 -17.94 3.11 21.82
CA SER A 319 -18.61 2.04 22.61
C SER A 319 -19.88 2.52 23.32
N GLU A 320 -19.99 3.81 23.62
CA GLU A 320 -21.12 4.40 24.33
C GLU A 320 -22.30 4.77 23.39
N SER A 321 -22.04 4.95 22.07
CA SER A 321 -23.02 5.47 21.12
C SER A 321 -22.88 4.87 19.72
N GLN A 322 -23.93 4.21 19.25
CA GLN A 322 -24.03 3.70 17.88
C GLN A 322 -23.85 4.81 16.84
N LYS A 323 -24.42 6.00 17.07
CA LYS A 323 -24.26 7.15 16.18
C LYS A 323 -22.80 7.54 16.05
N VAL A 324 -22.10 7.70 17.19
CA VAL A 324 -20.68 8.07 17.22
C VAL A 324 -19.82 6.98 16.57
N ARG A 325 -20.16 5.70 16.78
CA ARG A 325 -19.49 4.59 16.12
C ARG A 325 -19.58 4.70 14.60
N ILE A 326 -20.75 4.99 14.04
CA ILE A 326 -20.95 5.17 12.60
C ILE A 326 -20.12 6.38 12.09
N GLN A 327 -20.18 7.51 12.79
CA GLN A 327 -19.45 8.72 12.43
C GLN A 327 -17.93 8.52 12.39
N TYR A 328 -17.38 7.72 13.31
CA TYR A 328 -15.93 7.56 13.47
C TYR A 328 -15.36 6.26 12.90
N SER A 329 -16.16 5.33 12.39
CA SER A 329 -15.67 4.04 11.85
C SER A 329 -14.56 4.20 10.84
N SER A 330 -14.74 5.04 9.82
CA SER A 330 -13.72 5.25 8.78
C SER A 330 -12.47 5.96 9.31
N LYS A 331 -12.64 6.95 10.18
CA LYS A 331 -11.52 7.68 10.81
C LYS A 331 -10.72 6.76 11.73
N ASN A 332 -11.41 5.95 12.53
CA ASN A 332 -10.80 4.97 13.42
C ASN A 332 -10.00 3.93 12.63
N ALA A 333 -10.59 3.37 11.56
CA ALA A 333 -9.92 2.42 10.68
C ALA A 333 -8.64 3.00 10.07
N GLY A 334 -8.68 4.26 9.60
CA GLY A 334 -7.50 4.94 9.06
C GLY A 334 -6.38 5.15 10.09
N VAL A 335 -6.74 5.46 11.35
CA VAL A 335 -5.76 5.58 12.44
C VAL A 335 -5.19 4.20 12.81
N ALA A 336 -6.06 3.19 12.95
CA ALA A 336 -5.69 1.84 13.37
C ALA A 336 -4.82 1.10 12.34
N ASN A 337 -5.07 1.31 11.04
CA ASN A 337 -4.34 0.64 9.97
C ASN A 337 -2.82 0.87 10.06
N ALA A 338 -2.38 2.11 10.06
CA ALA A 338 -0.96 2.43 10.16
C ALA A 338 -0.40 2.14 11.57
N TRP A 339 -1.18 2.35 12.64
CA TRP A 339 -0.81 1.98 14.00
C TRP A 339 -0.45 0.49 14.12
N LYS A 340 -1.24 -0.38 13.52
CA LYS A 340 -1.02 -1.83 13.52
C LYS A 340 0.16 -2.22 12.61
N LYS A 341 0.29 -1.57 11.44
CA LYS A 341 1.41 -1.75 10.52
C LYS A 341 2.75 -1.45 11.20
N TRP A 342 2.89 -0.28 11.84
CA TRP A 342 4.13 0.12 12.50
C TRP A 342 4.53 -0.80 13.66
N GLN A 343 3.57 -1.35 14.41
CA GLN A 343 3.86 -2.37 15.44
C GLN A 343 4.49 -3.63 14.83
N GLY A 344 3.94 -4.12 13.72
CA GLY A 344 4.48 -5.28 13.01
C GLY A 344 5.84 -4.98 12.39
N GLU A 345 6.01 -3.78 11.78
CA GLU A 345 7.26 -3.31 11.17
C GLU A 345 8.39 -3.25 12.22
N MET A 346 8.16 -2.55 13.32
CA MET A 346 9.13 -2.47 14.43
C MET A 346 9.49 -3.86 14.98
N LYS A 347 8.48 -4.73 15.19
CA LYS A 347 8.70 -6.09 15.68
C LYS A 347 9.50 -6.93 14.68
N GLY A 348 9.22 -6.80 13.38
CA GLY A 348 9.95 -7.50 12.31
C GLY A 348 11.41 -7.05 12.23
N ILE A 349 11.66 -5.73 12.17
CA ILE A 349 13.01 -5.15 12.16
C ILE A 349 13.83 -5.63 13.35
N ASN A 350 13.23 -5.61 14.55
CA ASN A 350 13.93 -6.04 15.78
C ASN A 350 14.19 -7.55 15.78
N ARG A 351 13.24 -8.36 15.32
CA ARG A 351 13.40 -9.83 15.23
C ARG A 351 14.53 -10.23 14.30
N LEU A 352 14.64 -9.57 13.14
CA LEU A 352 15.69 -9.82 12.16
C LEU A 352 17.05 -9.24 12.57
N GLY A 353 17.07 -8.33 13.55
CA GLY A 353 18.28 -7.58 13.88
C GLY A 353 18.78 -6.73 12.70
N THR A 354 17.85 -6.17 11.90
CA THR A 354 18.14 -5.47 10.64
C THR A 354 19.15 -4.34 10.83
N VAL A 355 19.06 -3.58 11.90
CA VAL A 355 20.05 -2.50 12.22
C VAL A 355 21.46 -3.07 12.29
N ALA A 356 21.67 -4.16 13.06
CA ALA A 356 22.97 -4.79 13.21
C ALA A 356 23.47 -5.43 11.91
N ALA A 357 22.59 -6.05 11.13
CA ALA A 357 22.91 -6.63 9.82
C ALA A 357 23.38 -5.55 8.83
N LYS A 358 22.67 -4.42 8.76
CA LYS A 358 23.06 -3.29 7.91
C LYS A 358 24.38 -2.64 8.40
N GLN A 359 24.61 -2.52 9.70
CA GLN A 359 25.90 -2.05 10.23
C GLN A 359 27.06 -2.95 9.84
N GLU A 360 26.86 -4.27 9.82
CA GLU A 360 27.89 -5.20 9.37
C GLU A 360 28.13 -5.11 7.85
N TYR A 361 27.08 -4.91 7.07
CA TYR A 361 27.19 -4.61 5.63
C TYR A 361 27.98 -3.30 5.41
N GLU A 362 27.65 -2.25 6.14
CA GLU A 362 28.31 -0.94 6.04
C GLU A 362 29.80 -0.99 6.42
N LYS A 363 30.18 -1.79 7.40
CA LYS A 363 31.60 -2.03 7.70
C LYS A 363 32.35 -2.68 6.55
N ARG A 364 31.74 -3.68 5.89
CA ARG A 364 32.34 -4.34 4.73
C ARG A 364 32.44 -3.37 3.54
N PHE A 365 31.40 -2.59 3.30
CA PHE A 365 31.37 -1.54 2.29
C PHE A 365 32.44 -0.48 2.56
N ALA A 366 32.52 0.06 3.77
CA ALA A 366 33.53 1.06 4.17
C ALA A 366 34.95 0.58 3.93
N LYS A 367 35.25 -0.69 4.24
CA LYS A 367 36.57 -1.30 3.99
C LYS A 367 36.86 -1.39 2.49
N TRP A 368 35.89 -1.77 1.67
CA TRP A 368 36.03 -1.81 0.21
C TRP A 368 36.20 -0.40 -0.37
N ALA A 369 35.52 0.58 0.20
CA ALA A 369 35.51 1.97 -0.25
C ALA A 369 36.81 2.74 0.13
N GLU A 370 37.72 2.18 0.94
CA GLU A 370 38.96 2.85 1.32
C GLU A 370 39.77 3.31 0.10
N GLY A 371 40.08 4.60 0.04
CA GLY A 371 40.84 5.22 -1.07
C GLY A 371 40.04 5.47 -2.35
N THR A 372 38.74 5.20 -2.34
CA THR A 372 37.84 5.53 -3.44
C THR A 372 37.01 6.81 -3.15
N GLU A 373 36.24 7.28 -4.11
CA GLU A 373 35.31 8.40 -3.95
C GLU A 373 34.18 8.10 -2.94
N TYR A 374 33.92 6.83 -2.64
CA TYR A 374 32.85 6.38 -1.71
C TYR A 374 33.25 6.44 -0.24
N SER A 375 34.54 6.63 0.07
CA SER A 375 35.08 6.51 1.45
C SER A 375 34.45 7.46 2.48
N THR A 376 33.91 8.59 2.05
CA THR A 376 33.31 9.61 2.94
C THR A 376 31.79 9.54 3.06
N ILE A 377 31.12 8.66 2.30
CA ILE A 377 29.66 8.64 2.17
C ILE A 377 29.01 8.28 3.50
N LEU A 378 29.36 7.12 4.09
CA LEU A 378 28.75 6.65 5.32
C LEU A 378 28.95 7.61 6.50
N PRO A 379 30.15 8.14 6.80
CA PRO A 379 30.32 9.13 7.85
C PRO A 379 29.52 10.42 7.63
N ARG A 380 29.35 10.86 6.38
CA ARG A 380 28.53 12.03 6.05
C ARG A 380 27.04 11.76 6.22
N LEU A 381 26.55 10.59 5.79
CA LEU A 381 25.16 10.17 6.02
C LEU A 381 24.84 10.10 7.51
N ASP A 382 25.72 9.47 8.32
CA ASP A 382 25.57 9.37 9.77
C ASP A 382 25.42 10.76 10.41
N SER A 383 26.32 11.69 10.06
CA SER A 383 26.24 13.08 10.54
C SER A 383 24.94 13.79 10.13
N LEU A 384 24.46 13.55 8.90
CA LEU A 384 23.22 14.16 8.39
C LEU A 384 21.98 13.57 9.05
N TYR A 385 21.96 12.26 9.31
CA TYR A 385 20.85 11.64 10.04
C TYR A 385 20.77 12.16 11.47
N GLY A 386 21.91 12.28 12.17
CA GLY A 386 21.94 12.90 13.51
C GLY A 386 21.45 14.36 13.51
N ALA A 387 21.76 15.12 12.46
CA ALA A 387 21.27 16.49 12.32
C ALA A 387 19.77 16.55 11.93
N LEU A 388 19.28 15.58 11.18
CA LEU A 388 17.90 15.49 10.70
C LEU A 388 16.93 15.03 11.78
N GLU A 389 17.33 14.08 12.61
CA GLU A 389 16.49 13.40 13.60
C GLU A 389 15.57 14.34 14.39
N PRO A 390 16.04 15.44 15.01
CA PRO A 390 15.18 16.30 15.83
C PRO A 390 14.12 17.04 14.99
N TYR A 391 14.39 17.36 13.73
CA TYR A 391 13.42 18.01 12.84
C TYR A 391 12.35 17.02 12.34
N THR A 392 12.77 15.80 11.98
CA THR A 392 11.84 14.74 11.59
C THR A 392 10.93 14.37 12.76
N PHE A 393 11.49 14.24 13.97
CA PHE A 393 10.72 13.99 15.18
C PHE A 393 9.67 15.09 15.45
N ALA A 394 10.08 16.36 15.38
CA ALA A 394 9.16 17.49 15.55
C ALA A 394 8.06 17.50 14.48
N ARG A 395 8.36 17.16 13.22
CA ARG A 395 7.38 17.02 12.14
C ARG A 395 6.39 15.88 12.41
N GLU A 396 6.86 14.73 12.87
CA GLU A 396 6.00 13.57 13.16
C GLU A 396 5.03 13.90 14.30
N TYR A 397 5.52 14.52 15.35
CA TYR A 397 4.65 15.02 16.41
C TYR A 397 3.65 16.05 15.90
N TYR A 398 4.09 17.03 15.11
CA TYR A 398 3.17 17.98 14.48
C TYR A 398 2.06 17.28 13.69
N SER A 399 2.41 16.31 12.88
CA SER A 399 1.47 15.58 12.02
C SER A 399 0.47 14.74 12.82
N GLU A 400 0.92 14.05 13.87
CA GLU A 400 0.08 13.17 14.69
C GLU A 400 -0.69 13.91 15.80
N THR A 401 -0.34 15.17 16.08
CA THR A 401 -0.98 15.98 17.14
C THR A 401 -1.67 17.22 16.54
N ALA A 402 -0.99 18.34 16.38
CA ALA A 402 -1.60 19.62 16.00
C ALA A 402 -2.30 19.59 14.64
N ALA A 403 -1.70 18.96 13.63
CA ALA A 403 -2.31 18.84 12.30
C ALA A 403 -3.49 17.86 12.26
N SER A 404 -3.61 16.98 13.27
CA SER A 404 -4.67 15.99 13.37
C SER A 404 -5.90 16.44 14.17
N VAL A 405 -5.88 17.67 14.73
CA VAL A 405 -7.05 18.26 15.41
C VAL A 405 -8.10 18.61 14.37
N GLU A 406 -9.21 17.88 14.39
CA GLU A 406 -10.23 17.95 13.34
C GLU A 406 -10.85 19.35 13.25
N LEU A 407 -11.28 19.93 14.37
CA LEU A 407 -11.86 21.28 14.43
C LEU A 407 -10.91 22.33 13.87
N CYS A 408 -9.65 22.30 14.26
CA CYS A 408 -8.69 23.32 13.86
C CYS A 408 -8.34 23.25 12.36
N SER A 409 -8.18 22.02 11.85
CA SER A 409 -7.94 21.78 10.41
C SER A 409 -9.14 22.23 9.56
N PHE A 410 -10.33 21.90 10.00
CA PHE A 410 -11.59 22.34 9.38
C PHE A 410 -11.73 23.87 9.40
N ALA A 411 -11.62 24.49 10.57
CA ALA A 411 -11.77 25.94 10.76
C ALA A 411 -10.79 26.72 9.87
N GLY A 412 -9.51 26.32 9.87
CA GLY A 412 -8.49 26.95 9.02
C GLY A 412 -8.77 26.82 7.52
N SER A 413 -9.35 25.68 7.11
CA SER A 413 -9.70 25.43 5.71
C SER A 413 -10.92 26.23 5.26
N VAL A 414 -11.97 26.29 6.07
CA VAL A 414 -13.18 27.09 5.80
C VAL A 414 -12.83 28.58 5.77
N ALA A 415 -12.10 29.09 6.77
CA ALA A 415 -11.68 30.48 6.82
C ALA A 415 -10.90 30.89 5.56
N LYS A 416 -9.98 30.02 5.09
CA LYS A 416 -9.21 30.28 3.86
C LYS A 416 -10.10 30.31 2.62
N LYS A 417 -11.07 29.40 2.50
CA LYS A 417 -12.00 29.34 1.36
C LYS A 417 -12.90 30.58 1.30
N LEU A 418 -13.52 30.94 2.42
CA LEU A 418 -14.38 32.10 2.51
C LEU A 418 -13.60 33.40 2.23
N ALA A 419 -12.42 33.59 2.80
CA ALA A 419 -11.56 34.73 2.51
C ALA A 419 -11.14 34.81 1.02
N GLY A 420 -11.07 33.65 0.35
CA GLY A 420 -10.81 33.55 -1.11
C GLY A 420 -12.06 33.64 -1.99
N GLY A 421 -13.27 33.79 -1.41
CA GLY A 421 -14.53 33.90 -2.15
C GLY A 421 -15.10 32.52 -2.60
N ASP A 422 -14.53 31.39 -2.15
CA ASP A 422 -15.01 30.04 -2.47
C ASP A 422 -16.10 29.61 -1.46
N ASN A 423 -17.28 30.22 -1.57
CA ASN A 423 -18.41 29.98 -0.67
C ASN A 423 -18.99 28.56 -0.84
N GLU A 424 -19.07 28.06 -2.08
CA GLU A 424 -19.58 26.73 -2.36
C GLU A 424 -18.66 25.66 -1.77
N GLY A 425 -17.34 25.80 -1.95
CA GLY A 425 -16.37 24.90 -1.38
C GLY A 425 -16.32 24.93 0.14
N ALA A 426 -16.59 26.09 0.77
CA ALA A 426 -16.71 26.22 2.22
C ALA A 426 -17.98 25.52 2.75
N ALA A 427 -19.12 25.68 2.06
CA ALA A 427 -20.38 25.03 2.42
C ALA A 427 -20.28 23.51 2.30
N ALA A 428 -19.75 22.99 1.20
CA ALA A 428 -19.57 21.55 0.99
C ALA A 428 -18.62 20.93 2.05
N LEU A 429 -17.53 21.64 2.41
CA LEU A 429 -16.62 21.20 3.45
C LEU A 429 -17.31 21.16 4.83
N SER A 430 -18.14 22.15 5.12
CA SER A 430 -18.87 22.25 6.39
C SER A 430 -19.92 21.14 6.53
N GLU A 431 -20.69 20.86 5.48
CA GLU A 431 -21.64 19.76 5.44
C GLU A 431 -20.97 18.41 5.73
N ALA A 432 -19.88 18.14 5.02
CA ALA A 432 -19.11 16.90 5.19
C ALA A 432 -18.53 16.78 6.61
N PHE A 433 -18.01 17.87 7.16
CA PHE A 433 -17.41 17.88 8.50
C PHE A 433 -18.43 17.60 9.59
N TYR A 434 -19.54 18.35 9.66
CA TYR A 434 -20.52 18.20 10.74
C TYR A 434 -21.30 16.90 10.67
N LYS A 435 -21.40 16.26 9.51
CA LYS A 435 -21.97 14.91 9.38
C LYS A 435 -21.26 13.89 10.27
N ASP A 436 -19.92 13.92 10.28
CA ASP A 436 -19.07 12.90 10.89
C ASP A 436 -18.19 13.45 12.02
N TYR A 437 -18.54 14.59 12.62
CA TYR A 437 -17.79 15.22 13.71
C TYR A 437 -18.43 14.95 15.08
N TYR A 438 -17.59 14.63 16.06
CA TYR A 438 -17.99 14.52 17.46
C TYR A 438 -16.97 15.20 18.38
N LEU A 439 -17.29 16.40 18.84
CA LEU A 439 -16.43 17.29 19.63
C LEU A 439 -15.73 16.60 20.82
N PRO A 440 -16.40 15.74 21.65
CA PRO A 440 -15.71 15.10 22.77
C PRO A 440 -14.54 14.21 22.38
N ILE A 441 -14.57 13.55 21.21
CA ILE A 441 -13.44 12.76 20.69
C ILE A 441 -12.30 13.68 20.29
N ASP A 442 -12.55 14.73 19.52
CA ASP A 442 -11.53 15.66 19.04
C ASP A 442 -10.83 16.38 20.20
N LYS A 443 -11.62 16.92 21.14
CA LYS A 443 -11.10 17.56 22.37
C LYS A 443 -10.32 16.61 23.26
N GLY A 444 -10.81 15.37 23.46
CA GLY A 444 -10.11 14.36 24.25
C GLY A 444 -8.78 13.96 23.60
N SER A 445 -8.77 13.78 22.27
CA SER A 445 -7.56 13.51 21.48
C SER A 445 -6.56 14.67 21.57
N PHE A 446 -7.05 15.93 21.45
CA PHE A 446 -6.23 17.12 21.63
C PHE A 446 -5.51 17.11 22.99
N VAL A 447 -6.26 16.92 24.08
CA VAL A 447 -5.67 16.92 25.44
C VAL A 447 -4.57 15.86 25.55
N ALA A 448 -4.83 14.66 25.11
CA ALA A 448 -3.87 13.55 25.21
C ALA A 448 -2.62 13.78 24.34
N THR A 449 -2.82 14.09 23.05
CA THR A 449 -1.70 14.17 22.10
C THR A 449 -0.90 15.47 22.20
N MET A 450 -1.55 16.63 22.45
CA MET A 450 -0.82 17.87 22.72
C MET A 450 -0.12 17.84 24.08
N GLY A 451 -0.64 17.08 25.05
CA GLY A 451 0.07 16.79 26.29
C GLY A 451 1.38 16.02 26.05
N ALA A 452 1.34 15.02 25.16
CA ALA A 452 2.53 14.30 24.73
C ALA A 452 3.50 15.21 23.96
N PHE A 453 3.00 16.06 23.03
CA PHE A 453 3.83 17.04 22.33
C PHE A 453 4.61 17.93 23.33
N ALA A 454 3.91 18.49 24.32
CA ALA A 454 4.52 19.38 25.31
C ALA A 454 5.59 18.67 26.16
N LYS A 455 5.46 17.37 26.39
CA LYS A 455 6.35 16.57 27.21
C LYS A 455 7.55 16.04 26.42
N ASP A 456 7.32 15.50 25.22
CA ASP A 456 8.28 14.64 24.53
C ASP A 456 9.09 15.40 23.47
N VAL A 457 8.51 16.45 22.85
CA VAL A 457 9.23 17.32 21.91
C VAL A 457 10.12 18.27 22.68
N PRO A 458 11.43 18.40 22.34
CA PRO A 458 12.32 19.33 23.04
C PRO A 458 11.81 20.79 22.98
N GLU A 459 11.89 21.53 24.09
CA GLU A 459 11.33 22.90 24.23
C GLU A 459 11.79 23.88 23.15
N LYS A 460 13.00 23.72 22.63
CA LYS A 460 13.53 24.53 21.52
C LYS A 460 12.71 24.40 20.22
N PHE A 461 11.96 23.32 20.07
CA PHE A 461 11.04 23.05 18.97
C PHE A 461 9.57 23.36 19.31
N HIS A 462 9.27 23.91 20.51
CA HIS A 462 7.91 24.32 20.81
C HIS A 462 7.60 25.63 20.08
N PRO A 463 6.45 25.70 19.34
CA PRO A 463 5.96 26.98 18.80
C PRO A 463 5.82 28.02 19.91
N GLU A 464 6.20 29.27 19.65
CA GLU A 464 6.04 30.35 20.63
C GLU A 464 4.57 30.52 21.05
N TYR A 465 3.66 30.43 20.09
CA TYR A 465 2.21 30.40 20.33
C TYR A 465 1.81 29.34 21.38
N MET A 466 2.36 28.13 21.31
CA MET A 466 2.07 27.08 22.28
C MET A 466 2.56 27.45 23.69
N LYS A 467 3.73 28.05 23.80
CA LYS A 467 4.28 28.50 25.08
C LYS A 467 3.42 29.59 25.72
N GLU A 468 2.97 30.56 24.89
CA GLU A 468 2.06 31.62 25.31
C GLU A 468 0.72 31.08 25.83
N GLU A 469 0.10 30.14 25.06
CA GLU A 469 -1.19 29.57 25.46
C GLU A 469 -1.06 28.69 26.71
N LEU A 470 0.02 27.90 26.84
CA LEU A 470 0.30 27.12 28.06
C LEU A 470 0.56 28.03 29.28
N ALA A 471 1.26 29.14 29.11
CA ALA A 471 1.46 30.12 30.18
C ALA A 471 0.14 30.80 30.59
N LYS A 472 -0.74 31.09 29.63
CA LYS A 472 -2.05 31.72 29.85
C LYS A 472 -3.03 30.79 30.59
N TYR A 473 -3.13 29.52 30.18
CA TYR A 473 -4.14 28.59 30.68
C TYR A 473 -3.60 27.62 31.76
N GLY A 474 -2.29 27.53 31.94
CA GLY A 474 -1.63 26.70 32.95
C GLY A 474 -1.60 25.21 32.66
N SER A 475 -2.43 24.71 31.74
CA SER A 475 -2.43 23.30 31.31
C SER A 475 -3.02 23.12 29.92
N VAL A 476 -2.67 22.01 29.24
CA VAL A 476 -3.26 21.63 27.93
C VAL A 476 -4.78 21.41 28.07
N SER A 477 -5.27 20.87 29.20
CA SER A 477 -6.68 20.66 29.43
C SER A 477 -7.48 21.98 29.47
N ASN A 478 -6.97 22.97 30.23
CA ASN A 478 -7.63 24.28 30.30
C ASN A 478 -7.56 25.02 28.95
N TRP A 479 -6.44 24.87 28.23
CA TRP A 479 -6.31 25.39 26.87
C TRP A 479 -7.33 24.77 25.91
N ALA A 480 -7.52 23.44 25.98
CA ALA A 480 -8.56 22.75 25.23
C ALA A 480 -9.98 23.25 25.59
N ASP A 481 -10.27 23.44 26.89
CA ASP A 481 -11.55 23.99 27.35
C ASP A 481 -11.84 25.36 26.71
N ALA A 482 -10.87 26.23 26.65
CA ALA A 482 -10.97 27.55 26.02
C ALA A 482 -11.11 27.43 24.49
N LEU A 483 -10.22 26.69 23.83
CA LEU A 483 -10.22 26.56 22.37
C LEU A 483 -11.55 26.00 21.85
N PHE A 484 -12.00 24.87 22.38
CA PHE A 484 -13.23 24.22 21.94
C PHE A 484 -14.49 24.92 22.44
N GLY A 485 -14.42 25.64 23.57
CA GLY A 485 -15.55 26.40 24.11
C GLY A 485 -15.78 27.75 23.47
N GLU A 486 -14.73 28.41 23.00
CA GLU A 486 -14.78 29.77 22.46
C GLU A 486 -14.85 29.79 20.92
N SER A 487 -14.43 28.71 20.23
CA SER A 487 -14.45 28.68 18.76
C SER A 487 -15.87 28.70 18.20
N LEU A 488 -16.10 29.63 17.27
CA LEU A 488 -17.37 29.66 16.53
C LEU A 488 -17.56 28.45 15.60
N PHE A 489 -16.48 27.79 15.22
CA PHE A 489 -16.49 26.61 14.32
C PHE A 489 -16.99 25.33 14.99
N THR A 490 -17.32 25.35 16.28
CA THR A 490 -18.05 24.25 16.94
C THR A 490 -19.55 24.27 16.65
N ASP A 491 -20.07 25.33 16.03
CA ASP A 491 -21.50 25.58 15.80
C ASP A 491 -21.78 25.69 14.28
N ALA A 492 -22.47 24.70 13.71
CA ALA A 492 -22.78 24.64 12.29
C ALA A 492 -23.62 25.84 11.81
N ASP A 493 -24.58 26.30 12.64
CA ASP A 493 -25.47 27.43 12.28
C ASP A 493 -24.73 28.77 12.25
N LYS A 494 -23.69 28.93 13.05
CA LYS A 494 -22.82 30.09 13.00
C LYS A 494 -21.93 30.04 11.75
N VAL A 495 -21.32 28.88 11.45
CA VAL A 495 -20.45 28.75 10.27
C VAL A 495 -21.23 28.92 8.98
N ALA A 496 -22.47 28.45 8.89
CA ALA A 496 -23.33 28.65 7.70
C ALA A 496 -23.67 30.09 7.39
N LYS A 497 -23.46 31.03 8.35
CA LYS A 497 -23.71 32.47 8.20
C LYS A 497 -22.47 33.31 7.92
N LEU A 498 -21.28 32.68 7.92
CA LEU A 498 -20.02 33.35 7.67
C LEU A 498 -19.88 33.74 6.20
N GLU A 499 -19.38 34.96 5.97
CA GLU A 499 -19.08 35.50 4.65
C GLU A 499 -17.62 35.98 4.58
N ALA A 500 -17.16 36.35 3.39
CA ALA A 500 -15.82 36.91 3.19
C ALA A 500 -15.59 38.20 4.02
N ALA A 501 -16.65 38.95 4.31
CA ALA A 501 -16.59 40.15 5.17
C ALA A 501 -16.17 39.83 6.62
N ASP A 502 -16.38 38.59 7.09
CA ASP A 502 -16.07 38.15 8.46
C ASP A 502 -14.62 37.68 8.63
N THR A 503 -13.77 37.91 7.63
CA THR A 503 -12.37 37.42 7.60
C THR A 503 -11.62 37.75 8.90
N ALA A 504 -11.74 38.97 9.42
CA ALA A 504 -11.06 39.39 10.65
C ALA A 504 -11.53 38.55 11.89
N ALA A 505 -12.82 38.30 12.00
CA ALA A 505 -13.41 37.48 13.08
C ALA A 505 -12.99 36.02 12.95
N MET A 506 -13.01 35.48 11.72
CA MET A 506 -12.57 34.10 11.46
C MET A 506 -11.08 33.88 11.83
N TYR A 507 -10.21 34.79 11.44
CA TYR A 507 -8.76 34.65 11.75
C TYR A 507 -8.43 34.99 13.22
N ALA A 508 -9.33 35.63 13.97
CA ALA A 508 -9.23 35.79 15.42
C ALA A 508 -9.75 34.59 16.22
N ASP A 509 -10.49 33.68 15.57
CA ASP A 509 -11.03 32.46 16.21
C ASP A 509 -9.91 31.55 16.73
N PRO A 510 -10.02 30.99 17.96
CA PRO A 510 -8.96 30.19 18.56
C PRO A 510 -8.59 28.95 17.77
N ALA A 511 -9.54 28.29 17.09
CA ALA A 511 -9.24 27.11 16.26
C ALA A 511 -8.49 27.48 14.98
N VAL A 512 -8.85 28.59 14.33
CA VAL A 512 -8.14 29.12 13.15
C VAL A 512 -6.74 29.61 13.52
N ARG A 513 -6.61 30.33 14.66
CA ARG A 513 -5.29 30.73 15.18
C ARG A 513 -4.41 29.52 15.43
N PHE A 514 -4.89 28.51 16.13
CA PHE A 514 -4.15 27.27 16.38
C PHE A 514 -3.62 26.67 15.08
N ALA A 515 -4.50 26.42 14.10
CA ALA A 515 -4.10 25.83 12.83
C ALA A 515 -3.06 26.67 12.09
N ASN A 516 -3.20 28.00 12.08
CA ASN A 516 -2.30 28.89 11.36
C ASN A 516 -0.95 29.06 12.06
N GLU A 517 -0.91 29.18 13.38
CA GLU A 517 0.33 29.36 14.13
C GLU A 517 1.19 28.10 14.11
N PHE A 518 0.59 26.91 14.26
CA PHE A 518 1.33 25.66 14.11
C PHE A 518 1.82 25.43 12.68
N ARG A 519 1.03 25.76 11.67
CA ARG A 519 1.45 25.68 10.26
C ARG A 519 2.59 26.65 9.97
N LYS A 520 2.52 27.87 10.48
CA LYS A 520 3.56 28.89 10.34
C LYS A 520 4.86 28.41 10.96
N TRP A 521 4.81 27.96 12.22
CA TRP A 521 5.96 27.39 12.90
C TRP A 521 6.59 26.23 12.11
N TYR A 522 5.78 25.28 11.67
CA TYR A 522 6.29 24.17 10.85
C TYR A 522 6.98 24.66 9.58
N ALA A 523 6.37 25.61 8.89
CA ALA A 523 6.88 26.16 7.63
C ALA A 523 8.16 26.98 7.79
N SER A 524 8.38 27.64 8.96
CA SER A 524 9.57 28.47 9.24
C SER A 524 10.68 27.74 9.97
N ASP A 525 10.34 26.92 10.97
CA ASP A 525 11.32 26.41 11.96
C ASP A 525 11.68 24.93 11.78
N VAL A 526 10.86 24.16 11.05
CA VAL A 526 11.08 22.72 10.84
C VAL A 526 11.32 22.39 9.38
N TYR A 527 10.35 22.68 8.50
CA TYR A 527 10.35 22.25 7.10
C TYR A 527 11.59 22.68 6.28
N PRO A 528 12.11 23.91 6.40
CA PRO A 528 13.27 24.33 5.59
C PRO A 528 14.54 23.53 5.92
N TYR A 529 14.73 23.20 7.20
CA TYR A 529 15.88 22.42 7.68
C TYR A 529 15.75 20.97 7.27
N GLU A 530 14.57 20.39 7.50
CA GLU A 530 14.27 19.03 7.08
C GLU A 530 14.43 18.85 5.57
N LYS A 531 13.89 19.76 4.78
CA LYS A 531 14.01 19.76 3.31
C LYS A 531 15.46 19.81 2.84
N ARG A 532 16.28 20.69 3.45
CA ARG A 532 17.70 20.81 3.09
C ARG A 532 18.46 19.54 3.44
N LEU A 533 18.30 19.02 4.65
CA LEU A 533 19.01 17.82 5.12
C LEU A 533 18.58 16.57 4.32
N ASN A 534 17.29 16.38 4.07
CA ASN A 534 16.80 15.28 3.23
C ASN A 534 17.34 15.37 1.79
N ARG A 535 17.48 16.58 1.24
CA ARG A 535 18.11 16.73 -0.07
C ARG A 535 19.57 16.27 -0.06
N GLU A 536 20.35 16.70 0.92
CA GLU A 536 21.77 16.28 1.06
C GLU A 536 21.89 14.76 1.25
N ILE A 537 21.01 14.15 2.05
CA ILE A 537 20.90 12.70 2.26
C ILE A 537 20.60 12.00 0.93
N THR A 538 19.60 12.48 0.17
CA THR A 538 19.23 11.88 -1.13
C THR A 538 20.39 11.90 -2.13
N LEU A 539 21.15 12.98 -2.17
CA LEU A 539 22.33 13.06 -3.05
C LEU A 539 23.42 12.05 -2.65
N LEU A 540 23.65 11.87 -1.34
CA LEU A 540 24.58 10.84 -0.87
C LEU A 540 24.07 9.43 -1.11
N TYR A 541 22.75 9.21 -1.04
CA TYR A 541 22.18 7.90 -1.41
C TYR A 541 22.34 7.58 -2.89
N ARG A 542 22.35 8.56 -3.78
CA ARG A 542 22.68 8.33 -5.19
C ARG A 542 24.09 7.71 -5.33
N ASP A 543 25.07 8.30 -4.64
CA ASP A 543 26.44 7.81 -4.67
C ASP A 543 26.60 6.50 -3.90
N TYR A 544 25.91 6.36 -2.75
CA TYR A 544 25.91 5.12 -1.98
C TYR A 544 25.31 3.96 -2.78
N MET A 545 24.20 4.18 -3.47
CA MET A 545 23.57 3.16 -4.32
C MET A 545 24.48 2.72 -5.47
N ARG A 546 25.14 3.67 -6.14
CA ARG A 546 26.14 3.35 -7.15
C ARG A 546 27.30 2.54 -6.58
N GLY A 547 27.81 2.94 -5.41
CA GLY A 547 28.85 2.21 -4.70
C GLY A 547 28.43 0.80 -4.29
N GLN A 548 27.18 0.60 -3.83
CA GLN A 548 26.65 -0.74 -3.51
C GLN A 548 26.63 -1.65 -4.75
N MET A 549 26.20 -1.13 -5.90
CA MET A 549 26.18 -1.88 -7.17
C MET A 549 27.61 -2.28 -7.62
N GLU A 550 28.59 -1.40 -7.42
CA GLU A 550 30.00 -1.70 -7.72
C GLU A 550 30.61 -2.68 -6.70
N PHE A 551 30.23 -2.56 -5.44
CA PHE A 551 30.68 -3.44 -4.36
C PHE A 551 30.16 -4.88 -4.52
N GLU A 552 28.91 -5.04 -4.96
CA GLU A 552 28.26 -6.33 -5.16
C GLU A 552 27.80 -6.54 -6.62
N PRO A 553 28.72 -6.63 -7.59
CA PRO A 553 28.40 -6.64 -9.03
C PRO A 553 27.64 -7.90 -9.50
N LYS A 554 27.50 -8.91 -8.63
CA LYS A 554 26.72 -10.13 -8.90
C LYS A 554 25.33 -10.09 -8.29
N LYS A 555 25.05 -9.15 -7.39
CA LYS A 555 23.72 -8.99 -6.79
C LYS A 555 22.81 -8.37 -7.85
N ALA A 556 21.64 -8.94 -8.02
CA ALA A 556 20.58 -8.31 -8.80
C ALA A 556 19.91 -7.26 -7.93
N PHE A 557 20.08 -5.99 -8.27
CA PHE A 557 19.39 -4.89 -7.63
C PHE A 557 18.09 -4.60 -8.36
N PHE A 558 17.05 -4.24 -7.61
CA PHE A 558 15.81 -3.70 -8.15
C PHE A 558 15.57 -2.30 -7.56
N PRO A 559 14.97 -1.38 -8.30
CA PRO A 559 14.74 -0.04 -7.75
C PRO A 559 13.60 -0.06 -6.74
N ASP A 560 13.72 0.74 -5.67
CA ASP A 560 12.64 0.94 -4.72
C ASP A 560 11.31 1.24 -5.42
N ALA A 561 10.23 0.76 -4.85
CA ALA A 561 8.88 0.98 -5.37
C ALA A 561 8.51 2.47 -5.33
N ASN A 562 7.81 2.92 -6.37
CA ASN A 562 7.42 4.33 -6.56
C ASN A 562 6.10 4.49 -7.33
N LEU A 563 5.17 3.55 -7.16
CA LEU A 563 3.87 3.49 -7.85
C LEU A 563 4.00 3.32 -9.38
N THR A 564 5.04 2.64 -9.83
CA THR A 564 5.18 2.20 -11.22
C THR A 564 4.96 0.69 -11.33
N LEU A 565 4.62 0.22 -12.54
CA LEU A 565 4.31 -1.19 -12.77
C LEU A 565 5.52 -2.08 -12.49
N ARG A 566 5.33 -3.13 -11.68
CA ARG A 566 6.38 -4.07 -11.26
C ARG A 566 5.89 -5.51 -11.29
N VAL A 567 6.84 -6.42 -11.45
CA VAL A 567 6.67 -7.87 -11.30
C VAL A 567 7.30 -8.31 -9.98
N ALA A 568 6.52 -8.98 -9.13
CA ALA A 568 7.01 -9.69 -7.96
C ALA A 568 6.58 -11.15 -8.08
N TYR A 569 7.51 -12.09 -8.08
CA TYR A 569 7.21 -13.52 -8.24
C TYR A 569 7.66 -14.33 -7.04
N GLY A 570 7.01 -15.46 -6.81
CA GLY A 570 7.23 -16.33 -5.66
C GLY A 570 6.44 -17.62 -5.79
N SER A 571 6.08 -18.20 -4.66
CA SER A 571 5.30 -19.44 -4.58
C SER A 571 4.28 -19.42 -3.46
N ILE A 572 3.21 -20.18 -3.62
CA ILE A 572 2.24 -20.44 -2.55
C ILE A 572 2.98 -21.12 -1.39
N SER A 573 2.96 -20.49 -0.22
CA SER A 573 3.70 -21.03 0.93
C SER A 573 3.08 -20.60 2.26
N GLY A 574 2.87 -21.58 3.14
CA GLY A 574 2.63 -21.32 4.55
C GLY A 574 3.87 -20.79 5.26
N TYR A 575 3.77 -20.53 6.56
CA TYR A 575 4.90 -20.08 7.38
C TYR A 575 4.65 -20.33 8.88
N SER A 576 5.71 -20.23 9.68
CA SER A 576 5.62 -20.35 11.14
C SER A 576 5.76 -18.98 11.79
N PRO A 577 4.67 -18.32 12.22
CA PRO A 577 4.71 -16.98 12.82
C PRO A 577 5.33 -16.96 14.22
N ALA A 578 5.32 -18.10 14.91
CA ALA A 578 5.86 -18.28 16.25
C ALA A 578 6.22 -19.76 16.50
N ASP A 579 6.96 -20.02 17.58
CA ASP A 579 7.28 -21.38 18.02
C ASP A 579 6.01 -22.22 18.24
N GLY A 580 6.00 -23.44 17.72
CA GLY A 580 4.88 -24.38 17.83
C GLY A 580 3.66 -24.05 16.96
N THR A 581 3.73 -23.06 16.08
CA THR A 581 2.63 -22.64 15.21
C THR A 581 3.04 -22.73 13.74
N TYR A 582 2.17 -23.32 12.91
CA TYR A 582 2.28 -23.28 11.46
C TYR A 582 0.98 -22.79 10.83
N TYR A 583 1.06 -21.78 9.98
CA TYR A 583 -0.04 -21.27 9.20
C TYR A 583 -0.06 -21.90 7.81
N LYS A 584 -1.17 -22.62 7.52
CA LYS A 584 -1.42 -23.16 6.18
C LYS A 584 -1.59 -22.03 5.16
N PRO A 585 -1.22 -22.29 3.89
CA PRO A 585 -1.26 -21.23 2.87
C PRO A 585 -2.66 -20.90 2.35
N GLN A 586 -3.71 -21.63 2.71
CA GLN A 586 -5.08 -21.41 2.22
C GLN A 586 -6.09 -21.41 3.36
N SER A 587 -7.03 -20.47 3.32
CA SER A 587 -8.22 -20.40 4.17
C SER A 587 -9.47 -20.79 3.37
N THR A 588 -10.54 -21.18 4.08
CA THR A 588 -11.78 -21.67 3.47
C THR A 588 -13.01 -21.06 4.13
N LEU A 589 -14.18 -21.32 3.54
CA LEU A 589 -15.48 -20.86 4.02
C LEU A 589 -15.78 -21.32 5.46
N GLU A 590 -15.21 -22.44 5.91
CA GLU A 590 -15.34 -22.89 7.30
C GLU A 590 -14.81 -21.84 8.27
N GLY A 591 -13.69 -21.19 7.97
CA GLY A 591 -13.13 -20.15 8.83
C GLY A 591 -13.99 -18.88 8.89
N ILE A 592 -14.77 -18.57 7.85
CA ILE A 592 -15.82 -17.54 7.93
C ILE A 592 -16.87 -17.94 8.93
N MET A 593 -17.38 -19.19 8.85
CA MET A 593 -18.42 -19.70 9.74
C MET A 593 -17.94 -19.82 11.20
N GLU A 594 -16.68 -20.16 11.42
CA GLU A 594 -16.07 -20.20 12.76
C GLU A 594 -15.98 -18.82 13.41
N LYS A 595 -15.83 -17.77 12.61
CA LYS A 595 -15.77 -16.37 13.06
C LYS A 595 -17.16 -15.70 13.11
N ASP A 596 -18.16 -16.26 12.43
CA ASP A 596 -19.48 -15.64 12.31
C ASP A 596 -20.11 -15.37 13.69
N ASN A 597 -20.39 -14.10 13.95
CA ASN A 597 -20.99 -13.66 15.20
C ASN A 597 -21.83 -12.39 14.97
N PRO A 598 -23.17 -12.50 14.95
CA PRO A 598 -24.06 -11.36 14.73
C PRO A 598 -23.94 -10.23 15.78
N GLU A 599 -23.34 -10.50 16.94
CA GLU A 599 -23.13 -9.48 17.98
C GLU A 599 -21.88 -8.62 17.70
N ILE A 600 -21.01 -9.06 16.80
CA ILE A 600 -19.77 -8.37 16.44
C ILE A 600 -19.85 -7.89 14.98
N PHE A 601 -19.95 -6.59 14.78
CA PHE A 601 -20.12 -5.99 13.47
C PHE A 601 -19.12 -6.48 12.41
N ASP A 602 -17.86 -6.67 12.78
CA ASP A 602 -16.80 -7.12 11.87
C ASP A 602 -16.97 -8.58 11.42
N TYR A 603 -17.78 -9.37 12.13
CA TYR A 603 -17.99 -10.80 11.91
C TYR A 603 -19.44 -11.19 11.61
N ASP A 604 -20.35 -10.22 11.45
CA ASP A 604 -21.74 -10.49 11.08
C ASP A 604 -21.86 -10.67 9.56
N ILE A 605 -22.02 -11.93 9.11
CA ILE A 605 -22.15 -12.25 7.68
C ILE A 605 -23.61 -12.16 7.20
N PRO A 606 -23.85 -12.02 5.87
CA PRO A 606 -25.21 -12.02 5.35
C PRO A 606 -25.93 -13.35 5.61
N GLN A 607 -27.23 -13.29 5.96
CA GLN A 607 -28.05 -14.49 6.18
C GLN A 607 -28.02 -15.43 4.97
N ARG A 608 -28.00 -14.90 3.75
CA ARG A 608 -27.88 -15.70 2.51
C ARG A 608 -26.63 -16.58 2.50
N LEU A 609 -25.47 -16.10 3.00
CA LEU A 609 -24.26 -16.92 3.08
C LEU A 609 -24.42 -18.06 4.09
N ARG A 610 -25.08 -17.80 5.24
CA ARG A 610 -25.43 -18.85 6.22
C ARG A 610 -26.33 -19.94 5.60
N ASP A 611 -27.33 -19.51 4.82
CA ASP A 611 -28.27 -20.43 4.14
C ASP A 611 -27.58 -21.28 3.07
N ILE A 612 -26.71 -20.68 2.26
CA ILE A 612 -25.88 -21.38 1.25
C ILE A 612 -24.97 -22.41 1.93
N TYR A 613 -24.32 -22.03 3.03
CA TYR A 613 -23.45 -22.93 3.79
C TYR A 613 -24.22 -24.10 4.39
N ALA A 614 -25.38 -23.85 5.01
CA ALA A 614 -26.25 -24.89 5.58
C ALA A 614 -26.74 -25.86 4.50
N ALA A 615 -27.10 -25.37 3.32
CA ALA A 615 -27.52 -26.15 2.16
C ALA A 615 -26.35 -26.85 1.45
N LYS A 616 -25.09 -26.44 1.69
CA LYS A 616 -23.89 -26.86 0.94
C LYS A 616 -24.00 -26.61 -0.55
N ASP A 617 -24.67 -25.53 -0.93
CA ASP A 617 -24.87 -25.13 -2.33
C ASP A 617 -23.67 -24.30 -2.84
N TYR A 618 -22.53 -24.96 -2.98
CA TYR A 618 -21.31 -24.31 -3.43
C TYR A 618 -21.12 -24.37 -4.96
N GLY A 619 -22.01 -25.09 -5.68
CA GLY A 619 -21.92 -25.25 -7.13
C GLY A 619 -20.58 -25.82 -7.60
N GLN A 620 -20.09 -25.31 -8.71
CA GLN A 620 -18.81 -25.70 -9.30
C GLN A 620 -17.57 -25.10 -8.59
N TRP A 621 -17.77 -24.20 -7.64
CA TRP A 621 -16.71 -23.53 -6.90
C TRP A 621 -16.20 -24.34 -5.70
N ALA A 622 -16.84 -25.48 -5.43
CA ALA A 622 -16.48 -26.37 -4.32
C ALA A 622 -15.14 -27.06 -4.55
N ILE A 623 -14.31 -27.07 -3.50
CA ILE A 623 -13.14 -27.92 -3.40
C ILE A 623 -13.35 -28.98 -2.31
N THR A 624 -12.48 -29.99 -2.26
CA THR A 624 -12.40 -30.90 -1.12
C THR A 624 -11.34 -30.40 -0.16
N GLY A 625 -11.75 -30.00 1.04
CA GLY A 625 -10.84 -29.57 2.09
C GLY A 625 -10.05 -30.73 2.70
N ASP A 626 -9.07 -30.42 3.55
CA ASP A 626 -8.20 -31.42 4.23
C ASP A 626 -8.98 -32.43 5.08
N ASN A 627 -10.15 -32.05 5.57
CA ASN A 627 -11.06 -32.92 6.34
C ASN A 627 -11.94 -33.82 5.46
N GLY A 628 -11.73 -33.83 4.14
CA GLY A 628 -12.52 -34.59 3.17
C GLY A 628 -13.91 -34.01 2.87
N LYS A 629 -14.29 -32.86 3.45
CA LYS A 629 -15.58 -32.20 3.21
C LYS A 629 -15.46 -31.19 2.09
N LYS A 630 -16.57 -30.96 1.39
CA LYS A 630 -16.66 -29.89 0.41
C LYS A 630 -16.71 -28.53 1.10
N THR A 631 -15.93 -27.60 0.58
CA THR A 631 -15.82 -26.20 1.03
C THR A 631 -15.54 -25.30 -0.15
N VAL A 632 -15.49 -23.97 0.07
CA VAL A 632 -15.05 -22.96 -0.91
C VAL A 632 -13.74 -22.35 -0.40
N PRO A 633 -12.68 -22.26 -1.22
CA PRO A 633 -11.46 -21.55 -0.83
C PRO A 633 -11.75 -20.05 -0.74
N VAL A 634 -11.12 -19.33 0.21
CA VAL A 634 -11.38 -17.89 0.41
C VAL A 634 -10.13 -17.07 0.13
N CYS A 635 -9.06 -17.29 0.89
CA CYS A 635 -7.80 -16.57 0.69
C CYS A 635 -6.62 -17.54 0.65
N PHE A 636 -5.51 -17.05 0.10
CA PHE A 636 -4.24 -17.75 0.15
C PHE A 636 -3.08 -16.77 0.37
N ILE A 637 -1.93 -17.30 0.80
CA ILE A 637 -0.69 -16.56 1.00
C ILE A 637 0.43 -17.11 0.12
N ALA A 638 1.32 -16.20 -0.29
CA ALA A 638 2.47 -16.54 -1.11
C ALA A 638 3.68 -15.66 -0.74
N THR A 639 4.85 -16.00 -1.26
CA THR A 639 6.12 -15.35 -0.96
C THR A 639 6.41 -14.11 -1.82
N ASN A 640 5.43 -13.61 -2.58
CA ASN A 640 5.62 -12.44 -3.44
C ASN A 640 5.93 -11.19 -2.62
N HIS A 641 6.96 -10.46 -3.02
CA HIS A 641 7.31 -9.17 -2.42
C HIS A 641 6.34 -8.09 -2.88
N THR A 642 5.45 -7.65 -1.99
CA THR A 642 4.42 -6.63 -2.26
C THR A 642 4.50 -5.46 -1.29
N SER A 643 3.95 -4.31 -1.68
CA SER A 643 3.80 -3.12 -0.85
C SER A 643 2.42 -2.50 -1.02
N GLY A 644 2.08 -1.48 -0.24
CA GLY A 644 0.89 -0.66 -0.47
C GLY A 644 0.84 -0.18 -1.92
N GLY A 645 -0.33 -0.25 -2.59
CA GLY A 645 -0.45 -0.01 -4.04
C GLY A 645 -0.59 -1.30 -4.85
N ASN A 646 -0.06 -2.45 -4.38
CA ASN A 646 -0.39 -3.77 -4.91
C ASN A 646 -1.81 -4.23 -4.57
N SER A 647 -2.57 -3.49 -3.80
CA SER A 647 -4.01 -3.71 -3.62
C SER A 647 -4.72 -3.74 -4.96
N GLY A 648 -5.45 -4.85 -5.25
CA GLY A 648 -6.11 -5.10 -6.53
C GLY A 648 -5.20 -5.61 -7.64
N SER A 649 -3.96 -6.02 -7.33
CA SER A 649 -3.08 -6.63 -8.35
C SER A 649 -3.50 -8.06 -8.67
N PRO A 650 -3.51 -8.45 -9.96
CA PRO A 650 -3.69 -9.85 -10.33
C PRO A 650 -2.60 -10.73 -9.75
N VAL A 651 -3.00 -11.87 -9.20
CA VAL A 651 -2.10 -12.98 -8.88
C VAL A 651 -2.23 -14.02 -9.97
N ILE A 652 -1.12 -14.33 -10.61
CA ILE A 652 -1.07 -15.06 -11.88
C ILE A 652 -0.30 -16.36 -11.67
N ASN A 653 -0.80 -17.46 -12.26
CA ASN A 653 -0.13 -18.75 -12.20
C ASN A 653 0.97 -18.89 -13.27
N LYS A 654 1.63 -20.04 -13.27
CA LYS A 654 2.71 -20.39 -14.22
C LYS A 654 2.34 -20.29 -15.70
N ASP A 655 1.07 -20.37 -16.05
CA ASP A 655 0.56 -20.33 -17.42
C ASP A 655 0.00 -18.95 -17.82
N GLY A 656 0.12 -17.94 -16.96
CA GLY A 656 -0.33 -16.58 -17.20
C GLY A 656 -1.82 -16.34 -16.96
N ASN A 657 -2.49 -17.24 -16.21
CA ASN A 657 -3.91 -17.14 -15.91
C ASN A 657 -4.14 -16.60 -14.48
N LEU A 658 -5.23 -15.86 -14.31
CA LEU A 658 -5.62 -15.28 -13.02
C LEU A 658 -6.06 -16.37 -12.03
N ILE A 659 -5.46 -16.39 -10.84
CA ILE A 659 -5.80 -17.30 -9.74
C ILE A 659 -6.26 -16.58 -8.49
N GLY A 660 -6.02 -15.29 -8.38
CA GLY A 660 -6.38 -14.51 -7.21
C GLY A 660 -6.14 -13.03 -7.38
N LEU A 661 -6.50 -12.29 -6.34
CA LEU A 661 -6.45 -10.84 -6.26
C LEU A 661 -5.69 -10.44 -4.99
N ASN A 662 -4.52 -9.84 -5.13
CA ASN A 662 -3.74 -9.39 -3.99
C ASN A 662 -4.43 -8.24 -3.26
N PHE A 663 -4.47 -8.28 -1.92
CA PHE A 663 -5.11 -7.19 -1.17
C PHE A 663 -4.38 -6.77 0.12
N ASP A 664 -3.51 -7.63 0.70
CA ASP A 664 -2.85 -7.35 1.97
C ASP A 664 -1.52 -8.10 2.11
N ARG A 665 -0.86 -7.94 3.26
CA ARG A 665 0.32 -8.69 3.72
C ARG A 665 0.07 -9.20 5.14
N VAL A 666 0.78 -10.27 5.53
CA VAL A 666 0.74 -10.75 6.92
C VAL A 666 1.47 -9.78 7.85
N TRP A 667 0.99 -9.68 9.09
CA TRP A 667 1.52 -8.72 10.07
C TRP A 667 3.00 -8.92 10.36
N GLU A 668 3.46 -10.16 10.41
CA GLU A 668 4.85 -10.54 10.61
C GLU A 668 5.77 -10.12 9.45
N GLY A 669 5.21 -9.81 8.29
CA GLY A 669 5.92 -9.35 7.09
C GLY A 669 5.78 -7.85 6.78
N THR A 670 5.20 -7.05 7.69
CA THR A 670 4.96 -5.61 7.42
C THR A 670 6.24 -4.78 7.30
N MET A 671 7.39 -5.29 7.79
CA MET A 671 8.70 -4.66 7.62
C MET A 671 9.27 -4.77 6.20
N SER A 672 8.63 -5.52 5.29
CA SER A 672 9.13 -5.78 3.93
C SER A 672 9.27 -4.56 3.03
N ASP A 673 8.83 -3.37 3.47
CA ASP A 673 9.12 -2.12 2.78
C ASP A 673 10.57 -1.62 3.05
N ILE A 674 11.29 -2.22 4.03
CA ILE A 674 12.65 -1.88 4.47
C ILE A 674 13.59 -3.09 4.39
N GLU A 675 13.09 -4.26 4.73
CA GLU A 675 13.83 -5.52 4.74
C GLU A 675 12.88 -6.69 4.45
N PHE A 676 13.09 -7.37 3.36
CA PHE A 676 12.32 -8.57 3.01
C PHE A 676 12.90 -9.80 3.70
N ASP A 677 12.03 -10.61 4.30
CA ASP A 677 12.39 -11.89 4.91
C ASP A 677 11.57 -13.03 4.29
N PRO A 678 12.20 -13.96 3.57
CA PRO A 678 11.51 -15.07 2.90
C PRO A 678 10.79 -16.01 3.88
N ASP A 679 11.19 -16.08 5.14
CA ASP A 679 10.57 -16.95 6.13
C ASP A 679 9.23 -16.39 6.65
N TYR A 680 9.08 -15.06 6.70
CA TYR A 680 7.91 -14.40 7.28
C TYR A 680 7.09 -13.56 6.31
N CYS A 681 7.72 -12.95 5.29
CA CYS A 681 6.98 -12.09 4.38
C CYS A 681 6.06 -12.92 3.48
N ARG A 682 4.76 -12.66 3.60
CA ARG A 682 3.72 -13.25 2.75
C ARG A 682 2.75 -12.16 2.33
N ASN A 683 2.44 -12.12 1.05
CA ASN A 683 1.27 -11.39 0.58
C ASN A 683 0.00 -12.20 0.82
N ILE A 684 -1.12 -11.52 1.02
CA ILE A 684 -2.44 -12.14 1.19
C ILE A 684 -3.26 -11.85 -0.06
N SER A 685 -3.82 -12.91 -0.65
CA SER A 685 -4.61 -12.83 -1.87
C SER A 685 -5.96 -13.51 -1.70
N LEU A 686 -6.99 -12.90 -2.28
CA LEU A 686 -8.31 -13.47 -2.40
C LEU A 686 -8.30 -14.53 -3.51
N ASP A 687 -8.76 -15.75 -3.23
CA ASP A 687 -8.89 -16.80 -4.25
C ASP A 687 -9.98 -16.41 -5.26
N ILE A 688 -9.65 -16.46 -6.52
CA ILE A 688 -10.57 -16.05 -7.59
C ILE A 688 -11.87 -16.84 -7.56
N ARG A 689 -11.86 -18.09 -7.08
CA ARG A 689 -13.06 -18.94 -6.98
C ARG A 689 -14.04 -18.42 -5.92
N TYR A 690 -13.57 -17.70 -4.88
CA TYR A 690 -14.46 -17.04 -3.94
C TYR A 690 -15.13 -15.80 -4.56
N VAL A 691 -14.43 -15.07 -5.42
CA VAL A 691 -15.01 -13.99 -6.22
C VAL A 691 -16.16 -14.55 -7.08
N LEU A 692 -15.88 -15.61 -7.83
CA LEU A 692 -16.85 -16.26 -8.71
C LEU A 692 -18.04 -16.87 -7.96
N PHE A 693 -17.77 -17.51 -6.81
CA PHE A 693 -18.79 -18.01 -5.88
C PHE A 693 -19.72 -16.89 -5.39
N THR A 694 -19.14 -15.74 -5.05
CA THR A 694 -19.91 -14.58 -4.59
C THR A 694 -20.79 -14.02 -5.69
N ILE A 695 -20.29 -13.90 -6.91
CA ILE A 695 -21.06 -13.45 -8.09
C ILE A 695 -22.21 -14.42 -8.41
N ASP A 696 -21.93 -15.73 -8.42
CA ASP A 696 -22.92 -16.78 -8.72
C ASP A 696 -23.97 -16.92 -7.61
N LYS A 697 -23.53 -17.22 -6.39
CA LYS A 697 -24.42 -17.70 -5.31
C LYS A 697 -25.00 -16.60 -4.44
N LEU A 698 -24.23 -15.53 -4.17
CA LEU A 698 -24.70 -14.44 -3.35
C LEU A 698 -25.40 -13.36 -4.18
N ALA A 699 -24.79 -12.93 -5.27
CA ALA A 699 -25.29 -11.85 -6.12
C ALA A 699 -26.31 -12.32 -7.17
N CYS A 700 -26.25 -13.59 -7.61
CA CYS A 700 -27.01 -14.11 -8.76
C CYS A 700 -26.79 -13.29 -10.05
N ALA A 701 -25.56 -12.79 -10.25
CA ALA A 701 -25.17 -11.96 -11.39
C ALA A 701 -24.49 -12.81 -12.50
N ASP A 702 -25.15 -13.90 -12.91
CA ASP A 702 -24.62 -14.89 -13.87
C ASP A 702 -24.22 -14.29 -15.21
N HIS A 703 -24.80 -13.15 -15.59
CA HIS A 703 -24.46 -12.46 -16.82
C HIS A 703 -22.99 -11.99 -16.83
N LEU A 704 -22.43 -11.63 -15.66
CA LEU A 704 -21.01 -11.24 -15.55
C LEU A 704 -20.09 -12.44 -15.78
N LEU A 705 -20.47 -13.64 -15.27
CA LEU A 705 -19.69 -14.86 -15.48
C LEU A 705 -19.63 -15.27 -16.96
N LYS A 706 -20.66 -14.93 -17.76
CA LYS A 706 -20.71 -15.24 -19.20
C LYS A 706 -19.73 -14.39 -20.02
N GLU A 707 -19.28 -13.25 -19.49
CA GLU A 707 -18.27 -12.42 -20.15
C GLU A 707 -16.84 -12.91 -19.89
N MET A 708 -16.63 -13.77 -18.89
CA MET A 708 -15.34 -14.27 -18.47
C MET A 708 -14.94 -15.53 -19.24
N VAL A 709 -13.62 -15.74 -19.39
CA VAL A 709 -13.07 -16.94 -20.03
C VAL A 709 -12.39 -17.80 -18.97
N PHE A 710 -12.94 -19.00 -18.74
CA PHE A 710 -12.41 -19.96 -17.77
C PHE A 710 -11.45 -20.94 -18.42
N VAL A 711 -10.40 -21.34 -17.67
CA VAL A 711 -9.45 -22.38 -18.02
C VAL A 711 -9.22 -23.28 -16.79
N ASN A 712 -8.81 -24.54 -17.04
CA ASN A 712 -8.52 -25.51 -15.99
C ASN A 712 -7.03 -25.47 -15.59
#